data_bc63ffe4b0912c0abef467d02b359c50
#
_entry.id   bc63ffe4b0912c0abef467d02b359c50
#
_cell.length_a   1.000
_cell.length_b   1.000
_cell.length_c   1.000
_cell.angle_alpha   90.00
_cell.angle_beta   90.00
_cell.angle_gamma   90.00
#
_symmetry.space_group_name_H-M   'P 1'
#
loop_
_entity.id
_entity.type
_entity.pdbx_description
1 polymer ?
#
loop_
_entity_poly.entity_id
_entity_poly.type
_entity_poly.pdbx_seq_one_letter_code
_entity_poly.pdbx_strand_id
1 'polypeptide(L)'
;EMLGNFSFGDYFKREAILWAWEFLTEWLNISPERLRITIYLDDDEAYEVWHKEVGVPDRKIFRFGEKSNYWPANAISEGPNGPCGPCSEIFYDTRPDLPPTPDGVWDDVRWLEIWNLVFMQYERHDGGRLTPLPRKNIDTGMGLERTSAILAGKASVFDTDVFQPIIARIADLSGLAYTGGDSAQDVAFRLIADHIRAITMSVADGVLPSNEGRGYVIRRILRRAMLRGQNVLGFERPFLADVADAVVETLGDVYVELRERRDYILRTVQSEEERFRQTIQIGSQRLMEMLESPEVRQRGVLAGEQAFMLYDTYGFPLELTQEVAQEQGIQVDAEGFKQAMEAQRQRAREASGIASQLFAIAGDAATELQKSLPPTKFLGYWQHEAEAQVLAIIRQGEPATFASEGEEVEIILDQTPFYAESGGQVGDTGWIQGEHFAFEVRDTQKVGELILHVGTVTRGRVEVDSAVTARIDSQRRWHIMRNHTATHLLHAALRQVLGSHVHQAGSLVAPDRLRFDFTHTSAMTDEEIAEVERLVNERILEDKPVAVHWDVPLSEARARGAMALFGEKYGDTVRMIEVPGVSLELCGGTHLERTSQIGLFKIVSEGSVAAGVRRVEAVTGWGAYQYMRQQEELLREAAGRLRCAVSDIPTAIERLQAQRQELEKQVQQLRAGTAARSLQFEPAEMAGLQVVTGRADGVDAQTLASLADQAAQKASVDLVVLASATDGKALFVAKAKPSAVAKGVHAGNLVRELAKISGGGGGGRPDFAQAGGRDASKIPQALQQLPHLLEQMLQK
;
A
#
# COMPACT_ATOMS: atom_id res chain seq x y z
N GLU A 1 -14.85 7.18 -21.72
CA GLU A 1 -15.95 7.93 -21.08
C GLU A 1 -17.29 7.44 -21.58
N MET A 2 -18.30 7.34 -20.66
CA MET A 2 -19.64 6.88 -21.03
C MET A 2 -20.61 8.04 -20.98
N LEU A 3 -21.26 8.31 -22.12
CA LEU A 3 -22.39 9.21 -22.20
C LEU A 3 -23.66 8.40 -21.96
N GLY A 4 -24.64 8.94 -21.24
CA GLY A 4 -25.83 8.18 -20.94
C GLY A 4 -27.05 9.05 -20.66
N ASN A 5 -28.21 8.41 -20.74
CA ASN A 5 -29.46 8.92 -20.25
C ASN A 5 -30.07 7.94 -19.23
N PHE A 6 -30.68 8.47 -18.20
CA PHE A 6 -31.10 7.72 -17.05
C PHE A 6 -32.56 8.04 -16.71
N SER A 7 -33.32 6.97 -16.31
CA SER A 7 -34.69 7.13 -15.84
C SER A 7 -34.89 6.34 -14.55
N PHE A 8 -35.50 6.98 -13.57
CA PHE A 8 -35.81 6.42 -12.28
C PHE A 8 -37.35 6.28 -12.10
N GLY A 9 -37.95 5.50 -13.00
CA GLY A 9 -39.39 5.25 -13.02
C GLY A 9 -40.23 6.29 -13.75
N ASP A 10 -39.62 6.99 -14.70
CA ASP A 10 -40.25 7.97 -15.58
C ASP A 10 -40.48 7.34 -16.96
N TYR A 11 -39.55 7.43 -17.90
CA TYR A 11 -39.61 6.74 -19.21
C TYR A 11 -38.97 5.35 -19.15
N PHE A 12 -39.25 4.50 -20.15
CA PHE A 12 -38.71 3.15 -20.19
C PHE A 12 -38.24 2.77 -21.63
N LYS A 13 -38.29 1.48 -21.99
CA LYS A 13 -37.75 0.92 -23.23
C LYS A 13 -38.11 1.68 -24.48
N ARG A 14 -39.40 1.98 -24.63
CA ARG A 14 -39.93 2.60 -25.85
C ARG A 14 -39.28 3.94 -26.12
N GLU A 15 -39.34 4.84 -25.17
CA GLU A 15 -38.76 6.19 -25.26
C GLU A 15 -37.23 6.12 -25.41
N ALA A 16 -36.57 5.29 -24.64
CA ALA A 16 -35.12 5.13 -24.69
C ALA A 16 -34.65 4.67 -26.07
N ILE A 17 -35.36 3.70 -26.67
CA ILE A 17 -35.04 3.20 -28.03
C ILE A 17 -35.28 4.26 -29.08
N LEU A 18 -36.44 4.92 -29.06
CA LEU A 18 -36.77 5.94 -30.03
C LEU A 18 -35.79 7.12 -30.00
N TRP A 19 -35.45 7.58 -28.81
CA TRP A 19 -34.50 8.70 -28.66
C TRP A 19 -33.09 8.33 -29.03
N ALA A 20 -32.66 7.10 -28.70
CA ALA A 20 -31.35 6.63 -29.11
C ALA A 20 -31.21 6.57 -30.64
N TRP A 21 -32.25 6.07 -31.32
CA TRP A 21 -32.25 6.02 -32.77
C TRP A 21 -32.28 7.42 -33.41
N GLU A 22 -33.17 8.30 -32.97
CA GLU A 22 -33.23 9.67 -33.40
C GLU A 22 -31.89 10.38 -33.21
N PHE A 23 -31.30 10.26 -32.03
CA PHE A 23 -30.00 10.87 -31.73
C PHE A 23 -28.90 10.41 -32.67
N LEU A 24 -28.78 9.11 -32.90
CA LEU A 24 -27.75 8.57 -33.80
C LEU A 24 -27.97 8.93 -35.26
N THR A 25 -29.23 8.86 -35.72
CA THR A 25 -29.50 8.96 -37.17
C THR A 25 -29.80 10.38 -37.62
N GLU A 26 -30.45 11.20 -36.79
CA GLU A 26 -30.85 12.59 -37.12
C GLU A 26 -29.86 13.62 -36.61
N TRP A 27 -29.44 13.50 -35.37
CA TRP A 27 -28.50 14.47 -34.74
C TRP A 27 -27.05 14.20 -35.10
N LEU A 28 -26.58 12.95 -34.98
CA LEU A 28 -25.23 12.56 -35.32
C LEU A 28 -25.06 12.19 -36.79
N ASN A 29 -26.16 12.12 -37.55
CA ASN A 29 -26.18 11.79 -38.99
C ASN A 29 -25.45 10.48 -39.33
N ILE A 30 -25.56 9.48 -38.46
CA ILE A 30 -25.02 8.13 -38.70
C ILE A 30 -26.00 7.37 -39.56
N SER A 31 -25.51 6.82 -40.70
CA SER A 31 -26.36 6.08 -41.64
C SER A 31 -27.00 4.85 -41.00
N PRO A 32 -28.35 4.71 -41.02
CA PRO A 32 -29.06 3.54 -40.56
C PRO A 32 -28.56 2.21 -41.17
N GLU A 33 -28.00 2.27 -42.40
CA GLU A 33 -27.47 1.09 -43.08
C GLU A 33 -26.23 0.52 -42.35
N ARG A 34 -25.51 1.36 -41.63
CA ARG A 34 -24.32 0.98 -40.85
C ARG A 34 -24.67 0.39 -39.49
N LEU A 35 -25.92 0.48 -39.02
CA LEU A 35 -26.34 0.08 -37.70
C LEU A 35 -26.91 -1.34 -37.63
N ARG A 36 -26.62 -2.04 -36.58
CA ARG A 36 -27.18 -3.35 -36.16
C ARG A 36 -27.61 -3.28 -34.72
N ILE A 37 -28.65 -4.02 -34.37
CA ILE A 37 -29.24 -4.04 -33.07
C ILE A 37 -29.15 -5.45 -32.48
N THR A 38 -28.78 -5.53 -31.20
CA THR A 38 -28.91 -6.75 -30.42
C THR A 38 -29.92 -6.56 -29.31
N ILE A 39 -30.62 -7.63 -28.96
CA ILE A 39 -31.60 -7.67 -27.87
C ILE A 39 -31.50 -8.99 -27.10
N TYR A 40 -32.00 -9.00 -25.89
CA TYR A 40 -32.08 -10.22 -25.09
C TYR A 40 -33.08 -11.21 -25.71
N LEU A 41 -32.83 -12.53 -25.55
CA LEU A 41 -33.57 -13.62 -26.17
C LEU A 41 -35.10 -13.47 -26.02
N ASP A 42 -35.58 -13.14 -24.82
CA ASP A 42 -36.99 -13.07 -24.47
C ASP A 42 -37.55 -11.66 -24.43
N ASP A 43 -36.78 -10.65 -24.92
CA ASP A 43 -37.23 -9.24 -24.89
C ASP A 43 -38.02 -8.89 -26.17
N ASP A 44 -39.24 -9.44 -26.25
CA ASP A 44 -40.13 -9.15 -27.37
C ASP A 44 -40.63 -7.69 -27.39
N GLU A 45 -40.69 -7.06 -26.23
CA GLU A 45 -41.06 -5.63 -26.13
C GLU A 45 -40.03 -4.74 -26.85
N ALA A 46 -38.72 -4.96 -26.59
CA ALA A 46 -37.67 -4.23 -27.31
C ALA A 46 -37.67 -4.55 -28.81
N TYR A 47 -37.90 -5.83 -29.20
CA TYR A 47 -38.04 -6.22 -30.59
C TYR A 47 -39.15 -5.46 -31.31
N GLU A 48 -40.35 -5.40 -30.68
CA GLU A 48 -41.49 -4.71 -31.26
C GLU A 48 -41.21 -3.21 -31.50
N VAL A 49 -40.59 -2.55 -30.54
CA VAL A 49 -40.21 -1.13 -30.69
C VAL A 49 -39.19 -0.95 -31.82
N TRP A 50 -38.12 -1.75 -31.84
CA TRP A 50 -37.11 -1.65 -32.91
C TRP A 50 -37.68 -1.94 -34.30
N HIS A 51 -38.47 -3.01 -34.38
CA HIS A 51 -38.94 -3.49 -35.69
C HIS A 51 -40.14 -2.69 -36.22
N LYS A 52 -41.15 -2.46 -35.36
CA LYS A 52 -42.42 -1.85 -35.83
C LYS A 52 -42.44 -0.34 -35.70
N GLU A 53 -41.88 0.23 -34.62
CA GLU A 53 -41.94 1.67 -34.44
C GLU A 53 -40.76 2.41 -35.08
N VAL A 54 -39.54 1.92 -34.87
CA VAL A 54 -38.32 2.45 -35.48
C VAL A 54 -38.20 2.06 -36.94
N GLY A 55 -38.72 0.87 -37.34
CA GLY A 55 -38.65 0.36 -38.70
C GLY A 55 -37.33 -0.34 -39.05
N VAL A 56 -36.57 -0.80 -38.03
CA VAL A 56 -35.34 -1.60 -38.28
C VAL A 56 -35.73 -2.93 -38.90
N PRO A 57 -35.16 -3.31 -40.06
CA PRO A 57 -35.48 -4.59 -40.71
C PRO A 57 -35.07 -5.77 -39.81
N ASP A 58 -35.88 -6.83 -39.81
CA ASP A 58 -35.65 -8.04 -38.99
C ASP A 58 -34.22 -8.61 -39.13
N ARG A 59 -33.67 -8.65 -40.36
CA ARG A 59 -32.31 -9.08 -40.66
C ARG A 59 -31.20 -8.25 -39.98
N LYS A 60 -31.51 -7.13 -39.37
CA LYS A 60 -30.59 -6.26 -38.60
C LYS A 60 -30.77 -6.32 -37.10
N ILE A 61 -31.69 -7.17 -36.59
CA ILE A 61 -31.98 -7.37 -35.18
C ILE A 61 -31.59 -8.78 -34.77
N PHE A 62 -30.70 -8.92 -33.83
CA PHE A 62 -30.17 -10.21 -33.37
C PHE A 62 -30.48 -10.46 -31.91
N ARG A 63 -30.77 -11.71 -31.54
CA ARG A 63 -31.14 -12.12 -30.19
C ARG A 63 -30.01 -12.89 -29.56
N PHE A 64 -29.55 -12.43 -28.37
CA PHE A 64 -28.49 -13.09 -27.60
C PHE A 64 -28.90 -13.36 -26.16
N GLY A 65 -28.14 -14.24 -25.51
CA GLY A 65 -28.38 -14.65 -24.13
C GLY A 65 -27.84 -13.66 -23.10
N GLU A 66 -27.87 -14.08 -21.84
CA GLU A 66 -27.52 -13.27 -20.68
C GLU A 66 -26.05 -12.78 -20.67
N LYS A 67 -25.17 -13.46 -21.38
CA LYS A 67 -23.76 -13.04 -21.47
C LYS A 67 -23.59 -11.72 -22.20
N SER A 68 -24.42 -11.47 -23.23
CA SER A 68 -24.29 -10.31 -24.11
C SER A 68 -25.39 -9.28 -23.88
N ASN A 69 -26.66 -9.69 -23.83
CA ASN A 69 -27.78 -8.77 -23.75
C ASN A 69 -28.53 -8.80 -22.41
N TYR A 70 -27.78 -8.93 -21.31
CA TYR A 70 -28.28 -8.75 -19.96
C TYR A 70 -27.24 -7.99 -19.11
N TRP A 71 -27.69 -7.09 -18.25
CA TRP A 71 -26.80 -6.30 -17.39
C TRP A 71 -27.11 -6.54 -15.90
N PRO A 72 -26.09 -6.76 -15.07
CA PRO A 72 -24.70 -7.14 -15.44
C PRO A 72 -24.64 -8.43 -16.27
N ALA A 73 -23.57 -8.61 -17.03
CA ALA A 73 -23.40 -9.83 -17.84
C ALA A 73 -23.50 -11.09 -16.95
N ASN A 74 -24.19 -12.11 -17.44
CA ASN A 74 -24.49 -13.35 -16.69
C ASN A 74 -25.25 -13.11 -15.35
N ALA A 75 -25.98 -12.01 -15.22
CA ALA A 75 -26.65 -11.67 -13.96
C ALA A 75 -27.63 -12.74 -13.50
N ILE A 76 -28.24 -13.49 -14.41
CA ILE A 76 -29.20 -14.52 -14.05
C ILE A 76 -28.49 -15.74 -13.42
N SER A 77 -27.42 -16.22 -14.04
CA SER A 77 -26.70 -17.43 -13.62
C SER A 77 -25.65 -17.18 -12.55
N GLU A 78 -24.78 -16.17 -12.71
CA GLU A 78 -23.56 -16.01 -11.93
C GLU A 78 -23.34 -14.58 -11.40
N GLY A 79 -24.19 -13.63 -11.79
CA GLY A 79 -23.98 -12.21 -11.50
C GLY A 79 -24.11 -11.81 -10.03
N PRO A 80 -23.69 -10.59 -9.68
CA PRO A 80 -23.85 -10.04 -8.34
C PRO A 80 -25.33 -9.80 -8.03
N ASN A 81 -25.68 -9.78 -6.73
CA ASN A 81 -27.00 -9.34 -6.28
C ASN A 81 -27.18 -7.83 -6.54
N GLY A 82 -28.41 -7.43 -6.79
CA GLY A 82 -28.78 -6.06 -7.03
C GLY A 82 -29.64 -5.84 -8.28
N PRO A 83 -29.88 -4.59 -8.67
CA PRO A 83 -30.64 -4.24 -9.85
C PRO A 83 -30.04 -4.83 -11.12
N CYS A 84 -30.88 -5.41 -11.97
CA CYS A 84 -30.47 -6.02 -13.23
C CYS A 84 -31.62 -6.01 -14.26
N GLY A 85 -31.26 -6.29 -15.50
CA GLY A 85 -32.27 -6.40 -16.54
C GLY A 85 -31.69 -6.70 -17.94
N PRO A 86 -32.55 -7.02 -18.91
CA PRO A 86 -32.16 -7.15 -20.30
C PRO A 86 -31.63 -5.84 -20.87
N CYS A 87 -30.80 -5.93 -21.88
CA CYS A 87 -30.32 -4.75 -22.58
C CYS A 87 -30.42 -4.91 -24.10
N SER A 88 -30.39 -3.78 -24.79
CA SER A 88 -30.31 -3.69 -26.23
C SER A 88 -29.08 -2.88 -26.63
N GLU A 89 -28.23 -3.43 -27.48
CA GLU A 89 -26.99 -2.80 -27.90
C GLU A 89 -27.08 -2.36 -29.35
N ILE A 90 -26.45 -1.24 -29.65
CA ILE A 90 -26.37 -0.67 -30.99
C ILE A 90 -24.94 -0.78 -31.47
N PHE A 91 -24.74 -1.49 -32.57
CA PHE A 91 -23.45 -1.73 -33.22
C PHE A 91 -23.32 -0.95 -34.51
N TYR A 92 -22.11 -0.46 -34.78
CA TYR A 92 -21.73 0.20 -36.02
C TYR A 92 -20.83 -0.70 -36.87
N ASP A 93 -21.16 -0.83 -38.17
CA ASP A 93 -20.36 -1.53 -39.17
C ASP A 93 -19.19 -0.67 -39.66
N THR A 94 -18.00 -0.96 -39.20
CA THR A 94 -16.76 -0.28 -39.61
C THR A 94 -16.29 -0.66 -41.02
N ARG A 95 -16.73 -1.84 -41.50
CA ARG A 95 -16.31 -2.42 -42.81
C ARG A 95 -17.50 -2.79 -43.71
N PRO A 96 -18.25 -1.78 -44.17
CA PRO A 96 -19.43 -2.01 -45.02
C PRO A 96 -19.09 -2.59 -46.40
N ASP A 97 -17.81 -2.57 -46.77
CA ASP A 97 -17.24 -3.19 -47.98
C ASP A 97 -17.29 -4.73 -47.95
N LEU A 98 -17.36 -5.32 -46.75
CA LEU A 98 -17.44 -6.76 -46.57
C LEU A 98 -18.87 -7.29 -46.72
N PRO A 99 -19.06 -8.53 -47.22
CA PRO A 99 -20.38 -9.13 -47.33
C PRO A 99 -21.06 -9.22 -45.96
N PRO A 100 -22.42 -9.19 -45.92
CA PRO A 100 -23.16 -9.37 -44.69
C PRO A 100 -22.75 -10.65 -43.97
N THR A 101 -22.52 -10.56 -42.66
CA THR A 101 -22.29 -11.71 -41.80
C THR A 101 -23.65 -12.35 -41.47
N PRO A 102 -23.89 -13.63 -41.79
CA PRO A 102 -25.20 -14.27 -41.56
C PRO A 102 -25.53 -14.41 -40.10
N ASP A 103 -24.51 -14.50 -39.21
CA ASP A 103 -24.63 -14.89 -37.81
C ASP A 103 -24.57 -13.70 -36.83
N GLY A 104 -24.68 -12.46 -37.33
CA GLY A 104 -24.78 -11.27 -36.45
C GLY A 104 -23.49 -10.46 -36.27
N VAL A 105 -23.29 -9.93 -35.07
CA VAL A 105 -22.27 -8.93 -34.73
C VAL A 105 -21.08 -9.55 -33.96
N TRP A 106 -20.61 -10.69 -34.43
CA TRP A 106 -19.60 -11.49 -33.67
C TRP A 106 -18.14 -11.09 -33.92
N ASP A 107 -17.87 -10.25 -34.90
CA ASP A 107 -16.52 -9.81 -35.21
C ASP A 107 -16.31 -8.42 -34.59
N ASP A 108 -15.67 -8.37 -33.43
CA ASP A 108 -15.36 -7.15 -32.67
C ASP A 108 -14.49 -6.16 -33.47
N VAL A 109 -13.82 -6.59 -34.53
CA VAL A 109 -13.04 -5.71 -35.39
C VAL A 109 -13.96 -4.96 -36.38
N ARG A 110 -14.97 -5.64 -36.87
CA ARG A 110 -15.93 -5.06 -37.81
C ARG A 110 -17.08 -4.35 -37.12
N TRP A 111 -17.64 -4.98 -36.08
CA TRP A 111 -18.85 -4.53 -35.40
C TRP A 111 -18.48 -3.84 -34.09
N LEU A 112 -18.50 -2.52 -34.13
CA LEU A 112 -18.17 -1.72 -32.92
C LEU A 112 -19.46 -1.39 -32.18
N GLU A 113 -19.61 -1.93 -30.98
CA GLU A 113 -20.66 -1.51 -30.04
C GLU A 113 -20.47 -0.05 -29.67
N ILE A 114 -21.47 0.79 -29.92
CA ILE A 114 -21.41 2.22 -29.64
C ILE A 114 -22.31 2.63 -28.50
N TRP A 115 -23.44 1.93 -28.28
CA TRP A 115 -24.39 2.28 -27.24
C TRP A 115 -25.06 1.05 -26.67
N ASN A 116 -25.11 0.94 -25.34
CA ASN A 116 -25.86 -0.09 -24.63
C ASN A 116 -27.06 0.55 -23.91
N LEU A 117 -28.27 0.11 -24.21
CA LEU A 117 -29.51 0.55 -23.58
C LEU A 117 -29.95 -0.49 -22.58
N VAL A 118 -29.73 -0.25 -21.30
CA VAL A 118 -30.02 -1.20 -20.23
C VAL A 118 -31.41 -0.91 -19.62
N PHE A 119 -32.22 -1.95 -19.52
CA PHE A 119 -33.60 -1.91 -19.05
C PHE A 119 -33.69 -2.55 -17.68
N MET A 120 -33.33 -1.79 -16.63
CA MET A 120 -33.35 -2.25 -15.26
C MET A 120 -34.77 -2.49 -14.79
N GLN A 121 -35.15 -3.76 -14.64
CA GLN A 121 -36.52 -4.12 -14.26
C GLN A 121 -36.60 -5.20 -13.18
N TYR A 122 -35.48 -5.78 -12.77
CA TYR A 122 -35.43 -6.82 -11.75
C TYR A 122 -34.40 -6.51 -10.67
N GLU A 123 -34.63 -7.07 -9.48
CA GLU A 123 -33.66 -7.19 -8.39
C GLU A 123 -33.22 -8.65 -8.30
N ARG A 124 -31.93 -8.90 -8.42
CA ARG A 124 -31.36 -10.23 -8.21
C ARG A 124 -31.01 -10.45 -6.76
N HIS A 125 -31.38 -11.59 -6.23
CA HIS A 125 -31.10 -12.07 -4.88
C HIS A 125 -30.21 -13.31 -4.92
N ASP A 126 -29.80 -13.77 -3.71
CA ASP A 126 -29.05 -15.01 -3.56
C ASP A 126 -29.71 -16.20 -4.27
N GLY A 127 -28.85 -17.05 -4.87
CA GLY A 127 -29.30 -18.19 -5.68
C GLY A 127 -29.88 -17.83 -7.04
N GLY A 128 -29.71 -16.59 -7.53
CA GLY A 128 -30.16 -16.17 -8.88
C GLY A 128 -31.65 -15.85 -8.97
N ARG A 129 -32.36 -15.76 -7.85
CA ARG A 129 -33.78 -15.40 -7.83
C ARG A 129 -33.99 -13.95 -8.24
N LEU A 130 -34.86 -13.72 -9.22
CA LEU A 130 -35.22 -12.37 -9.69
C LEU A 130 -36.59 -11.96 -9.14
N THR A 131 -36.70 -10.72 -8.67
CA THR A 131 -37.97 -10.08 -8.33
C THR A 131 -38.12 -8.79 -9.10
N PRO A 132 -39.32 -8.41 -9.58
CA PRO A 132 -39.52 -7.13 -10.25
C PRO A 132 -39.16 -5.97 -9.35
N LEU A 133 -38.46 -4.95 -9.90
CA LEU A 133 -38.27 -3.68 -9.22
C LEU A 133 -39.59 -2.94 -9.01
N PRO A 134 -39.73 -2.14 -7.93
CA PRO A 134 -40.93 -1.33 -7.71
C PRO A 134 -41.21 -0.35 -8.82
N ARG A 135 -40.15 0.13 -9.48
CA ARG A 135 -40.19 0.99 -10.66
C ARG A 135 -39.16 0.49 -11.67
N LYS A 136 -39.52 0.49 -12.93
CA LYS A 136 -38.58 0.17 -14.02
C LYS A 136 -37.69 1.39 -14.27
N ASN A 137 -36.43 1.18 -14.52
CA ASN A 137 -35.44 2.21 -14.71
C ASN A 137 -34.69 2.01 -16.02
N ILE A 138 -34.14 3.10 -16.54
CA ILE A 138 -33.23 3.10 -17.70
C ILE A 138 -31.84 3.52 -17.21
N ASP A 139 -30.86 2.76 -17.66
CA ASP A 139 -29.43 3.07 -17.50
C ASP A 139 -28.75 2.79 -18.84
N THR A 140 -28.24 3.84 -19.50
CA THR A 140 -27.62 3.66 -20.82
C THR A 140 -26.16 4.10 -20.80
N GLY A 141 -25.35 3.50 -21.69
CA GLY A 141 -23.96 3.88 -21.86
C GLY A 141 -23.54 3.90 -23.32
N MET A 142 -23.22 5.11 -23.82
CA MET A 142 -22.65 5.33 -25.13
C MET A 142 -21.18 5.73 -25.01
N GLY A 143 -20.27 4.98 -25.66
CA GLY A 143 -18.84 5.29 -25.59
C GLY A 143 -18.50 6.59 -26.32
N LEU A 144 -18.07 7.64 -25.59
CA LEU A 144 -17.64 8.90 -26.17
C LEU A 144 -16.56 8.69 -27.23
N GLU A 145 -15.50 7.96 -26.90
CA GLU A 145 -14.36 7.74 -27.78
C GLU A 145 -14.74 6.92 -29.01
N ARG A 146 -15.58 5.89 -28.85
CA ARG A 146 -16.08 5.08 -29.97
C ARG A 146 -16.91 5.91 -30.94
N THR A 147 -17.83 6.69 -30.39
CA THR A 147 -18.72 7.58 -31.19
C THR A 147 -17.91 8.69 -31.87
N SER A 148 -16.97 9.32 -31.17
CA SER A 148 -16.09 10.35 -31.74
C SER A 148 -15.21 9.80 -32.87
N ALA A 149 -14.67 8.58 -32.73
CA ALA A 149 -13.88 7.93 -33.77
C ALA A 149 -14.72 7.71 -35.02
N ILE A 150 -15.95 7.23 -34.88
CA ILE A 150 -16.88 7.03 -35.99
C ILE A 150 -17.19 8.35 -36.71
N LEU A 151 -17.55 9.38 -35.96
CA LEU A 151 -17.89 10.69 -36.51
C LEU A 151 -16.71 11.37 -37.19
N ALA A 152 -15.50 11.18 -36.67
CA ALA A 152 -14.26 11.66 -37.27
C ALA A 152 -13.74 10.78 -38.41
N GLY A 153 -14.40 9.66 -38.75
CA GLY A 153 -13.97 8.73 -39.77
C GLY A 153 -12.65 8.02 -39.47
N LYS A 154 -12.33 7.84 -38.15
CA LYS A 154 -11.11 7.19 -37.68
C LYS A 154 -11.29 5.67 -37.58
N ALA A 155 -10.20 4.92 -37.84
CA ALA A 155 -10.21 3.47 -37.76
C ALA A 155 -10.15 2.97 -36.30
N SER A 156 -9.56 3.75 -35.39
CA SER A 156 -9.40 3.40 -33.98
C SER A 156 -9.71 4.59 -33.07
N VAL A 157 -10.16 4.32 -31.86
CA VAL A 157 -10.33 5.34 -30.80
C VAL A 157 -8.99 6.04 -30.47
N PHE A 158 -7.89 5.35 -30.64
CA PHE A 158 -6.54 5.89 -30.43
C PHE A 158 -6.11 6.94 -31.47
N ASP A 159 -6.84 7.04 -32.60
CA ASP A 159 -6.58 8.04 -33.64
C ASP A 159 -7.37 9.33 -33.44
N THR A 160 -8.14 9.41 -32.34
CA THR A 160 -8.92 10.61 -31.96
C THR A 160 -8.05 11.66 -31.28
N ASP A 161 -8.55 12.88 -31.23
CA ASP A 161 -7.92 14.01 -30.55
C ASP A 161 -7.76 13.83 -29.02
N VAL A 162 -8.54 12.91 -28.42
CA VAL A 162 -8.40 12.53 -27.01
C VAL A 162 -7.11 11.73 -26.74
N PHE A 163 -6.72 10.85 -27.68
CA PHE A 163 -5.56 9.98 -27.48
C PHE A 163 -4.29 10.44 -28.21
N GLN A 164 -4.43 11.15 -29.32
CA GLN A 164 -3.28 11.53 -30.14
C GLN A 164 -2.25 12.42 -29.40
N PRO A 165 -2.62 13.37 -28.55
CA PRO A 165 -1.64 14.14 -27.76
C PRO A 165 -0.85 13.25 -26.78
N ILE A 166 -1.52 12.27 -26.16
CA ILE A 166 -0.90 11.34 -25.22
C ILE A 166 0.08 10.42 -25.96
N ILE A 167 -0.33 9.88 -27.13
CA ILE A 167 0.51 9.04 -27.99
C ILE A 167 1.71 9.82 -28.52
N ALA A 168 1.50 11.08 -28.93
CA ALA A 168 2.58 11.94 -29.39
C ALA A 168 3.63 12.18 -28.27
N ARG A 169 3.18 12.38 -27.03
CA ARG A 169 4.09 12.50 -25.89
C ARG A 169 4.93 11.24 -25.67
N ILE A 170 4.33 10.05 -25.80
CA ILE A 170 5.06 8.77 -25.71
C ILE A 170 6.09 8.67 -26.85
N ALA A 171 5.71 9.09 -28.05
CA ALA A 171 6.62 9.09 -29.21
C ALA A 171 7.82 10.04 -29.00
N ASP A 172 7.57 11.25 -28.52
CA ASP A 172 8.62 12.23 -28.23
C ASP A 172 9.61 11.70 -27.17
N LEU A 173 9.09 11.06 -26.12
CA LEU A 173 9.91 10.53 -25.03
C LEU A 173 10.71 9.27 -25.43
N SER A 174 10.13 8.40 -26.27
CA SER A 174 10.77 7.16 -26.71
C SER A 174 11.66 7.34 -27.96
N GLY A 175 11.44 8.39 -28.73
CA GLY A 175 12.06 8.56 -30.04
C GLY A 175 11.54 7.61 -31.14
N LEU A 176 10.42 6.89 -30.87
CA LEU A 176 9.81 5.93 -31.78
C LEU A 176 8.52 6.50 -32.39
N ALA A 177 8.18 6.09 -33.60
CA ALA A 177 6.96 6.53 -34.29
C ALA A 177 5.79 5.57 -34.02
N TYR A 178 4.61 6.10 -33.74
CA TYR A 178 3.34 5.37 -33.77
C TYR A 178 2.81 5.31 -35.20
N THR A 179 2.52 4.11 -35.69
CA THR A 179 2.05 3.91 -37.07
C THR A 179 0.57 3.53 -37.14
N GLY A 180 -0.09 3.27 -36.05
CA GLY A 180 -1.49 2.83 -36.00
C GLY A 180 -1.70 1.37 -36.40
N GLY A 181 -0.62 0.59 -36.59
CA GLY A 181 -0.66 -0.81 -36.98
C GLY A 181 -0.81 -1.79 -35.82
N ASP A 182 -0.52 -3.08 -36.07
CA ASP A 182 -0.61 -4.16 -35.09
C ASP A 182 0.75 -4.64 -34.59
N SER A 183 1.80 -3.84 -34.82
CA SER A 183 3.13 -4.14 -34.31
C SER A 183 3.14 -4.14 -32.75
N ALA A 184 4.04 -4.90 -32.13
CA ALA A 184 4.22 -4.87 -30.67
C ALA A 184 4.46 -3.44 -30.16
N GLN A 185 5.15 -2.61 -30.97
CA GLN A 185 5.39 -1.21 -30.70
C GLN A 185 4.07 -0.40 -30.65
N ASP A 186 3.23 -0.50 -31.69
CA ASP A 186 1.96 0.23 -31.74
C ASP A 186 1.00 -0.21 -30.63
N VAL A 187 0.98 -1.51 -30.32
CA VAL A 187 0.21 -2.06 -29.19
C VAL A 187 0.70 -1.48 -27.87
N ALA A 188 2.02 -1.32 -27.68
CA ALA A 188 2.57 -0.73 -26.46
C ALA A 188 2.18 0.75 -26.33
N PHE A 189 2.20 1.52 -27.43
CA PHE A 189 1.73 2.92 -27.43
C PHE A 189 0.28 3.03 -26.98
N ARG A 190 -0.62 2.23 -27.56
CA ARG A 190 -2.05 2.21 -27.22
C ARG A 190 -2.27 1.81 -25.77
N LEU A 191 -1.60 0.76 -25.32
CA LEU A 191 -1.71 0.28 -23.95
C LEU A 191 -1.27 1.34 -22.93
N ILE A 192 -0.13 2.00 -23.18
CA ILE A 192 0.38 3.03 -22.25
C ILE A 192 -0.58 4.23 -22.24
N ALA A 193 -1.04 4.69 -23.40
CA ALA A 193 -1.96 5.83 -23.50
C ALA A 193 -3.30 5.56 -22.81
N ASP A 194 -3.89 4.37 -22.99
CA ASP A 194 -5.11 3.94 -22.32
C ASP A 194 -4.94 3.87 -20.80
N HIS A 195 -3.89 3.17 -20.37
CA HIS A 195 -3.66 2.95 -18.95
C HIS A 195 -3.32 4.24 -18.20
N ILE A 196 -2.46 5.11 -18.77
CA ILE A 196 -2.08 6.35 -18.10
C ILE A 196 -3.26 7.32 -17.98
N ARG A 197 -4.17 7.34 -18.96
CA ARG A 197 -5.40 8.13 -18.87
C ARG A 197 -6.25 7.66 -17.69
N ALA A 198 -6.51 6.36 -17.61
CA ALA A 198 -7.28 5.77 -16.51
C ALA A 198 -6.62 6.02 -15.13
N ILE A 199 -5.28 5.89 -15.04
CA ILE A 199 -4.52 6.14 -13.82
C ILE A 199 -4.65 7.61 -13.41
N THR A 200 -4.43 8.54 -14.34
CA THR A 200 -4.46 10.00 -14.09
C THR A 200 -5.81 10.43 -13.55
N MET A 201 -6.91 10.02 -14.19
CA MET A 201 -8.28 10.29 -13.75
C MET A 201 -8.55 9.68 -12.37
N SER A 202 -8.22 8.41 -12.17
CA SER A 202 -8.45 7.71 -10.90
C SER A 202 -7.69 8.32 -9.74
N VAL A 203 -6.43 8.73 -9.96
CA VAL A 203 -5.62 9.40 -8.92
C VAL A 203 -6.20 10.78 -8.62
N ALA A 204 -6.67 11.50 -9.61
CA ALA A 204 -7.38 12.77 -9.40
C ALA A 204 -8.62 12.60 -8.52
N ASP A 205 -9.35 11.50 -8.68
CA ASP A 205 -10.52 11.14 -7.87
C ASP A 205 -10.17 10.52 -6.51
N GLY A 206 -8.88 10.46 -6.15
CA GLY A 206 -8.40 9.97 -4.85
C GLY A 206 -8.18 8.47 -4.76
N VAL A 207 -8.23 7.71 -5.87
CA VAL A 207 -7.90 6.28 -5.89
C VAL A 207 -6.40 6.10 -6.07
N LEU A 208 -5.71 5.82 -4.96
CA LEU A 208 -4.25 5.63 -4.97
C LEU A 208 -3.84 4.18 -5.28
N PRO A 209 -2.68 3.96 -5.94
CA PRO A 209 -2.12 2.64 -6.10
C PRO A 209 -1.91 1.95 -4.75
N SER A 210 -2.53 0.78 -4.54
CA SER A 210 -2.47 0.02 -3.28
C SER A 210 -2.38 -1.49 -3.53
N ASN A 211 -2.30 -2.29 -2.46
CA ASN A 211 -2.27 -3.75 -2.56
C ASN A 211 -3.67 -4.39 -2.61
N GLU A 212 -4.72 -3.63 -2.34
CA GLU A 212 -6.09 -4.15 -2.19
C GLU A 212 -7.11 -3.24 -2.87
N GLY A 213 -8.30 -3.77 -3.12
CA GLY A 213 -9.46 -3.04 -3.60
C GLY A 213 -9.21 -2.32 -4.94
N ARG A 214 -9.79 -1.14 -5.08
CA ARG A 214 -9.68 -0.33 -6.30
C ARG A 214 -8.25 0.10 -6.61
N GLY A 215 -7.47 0.44 -5.59
CA GLY A 215 -6.09 0.86 -5.75
C GLY A 215 -5.18 -0.25 -6.29
N TYR A 216 -5.49 -1.53 -6.04
CA TYR A 216 -4.78 -2.65 -6.66
C TYR A 216 -4.93 -2.66 -8.19
N VAL A 217 -6.11 -2.37 -8.69
CA VAL A 217 -6.34 -2.28 -10.15
C VAL A 217 -5.48 -1.17 -10.75
N ILE A 218 -5.48 0.03 -10.14
CA ILE A 218 -4.66 1.17 -10.59
C ILE A 218 -3.18 0.82 -10.56
N ARG A 219 -2.70 0.22 -9.47
CA ARG A 219 -1.31 -0.25 -9.36
C ARG A 219 -0.95 -1.24 -10.45
N ARG A 220 -1.82 -2.21 -10.72
CA ARG A 220 -1.60 -3.25 -11.73
C ARG A 220 -1.46 -2.66 -13.14
N ILE A 221 -2.37 -1.77 -13.56
CA ILE A 221 -2.30 -1.15 -14.90
C ILE A 221 -1.12 -0.20 -15.03
N LEU A 222 -0.73 0.52 -13.95
CA LEU A 222 0.49 1.36 -13.94
C LEU A 222 1.74 0.51 -14.18
N ARG A 223 1.88 -0.59 -13.43
CA ARG A 223 3.00 -1.51 -13.56
C ARG A 223 3.05 -2.15 -14.94
N ARG A 224 1.89 -2.49 -15.52
CA ARG A 224 1.80 -3.02 -16.88
C ARG A 224 2.24 -2.00 -17.92
N ALA A 225 1.81 -0.74 -17.79
CA ALA A 225 2.24 0.34 -18.68
C ALA A 225 3.77 0.57 -18.62
N MET A 226 4.33 0.60 -17.39
CA MET A 226 5.78 0.75 -17.19
C MET A 226 6.57 -0.38 -17.89
N LEU A 227 6.14 -1.63 -17.71
CA LEU A 227 6.82 -2.79 -18.31
C LEU A 227 6.78 -2.78 -19.81
N ARG A 228 5.63 -2.47 -20.40
CA ARG A 228 5.52 -2.35 -21.85
C ARG A 228 6.39 -1.22 -22.39
N GLY A 229 6.46 -0.11 -21.67
CA GLY A 229 7.39 0.96 -21.99
C GLY A 229 8.86 0.52 -21.94
N GLN A 230 9.23 -0.19 -20.87
CA GLN A 230 10.60 -0.67 -20.71
C GLN A 230 10.97 -1.76 -21.74
N ASN A 231 10.15 -2.80 -21.87
CA ASN A 231 10.50 -3.98 -22.66
C ASN A 231 10.33 -3.78 -24.17
N VAL A 232 9.38 -2.94 -24.59
CA VAL A 232 9.05 -2.75 -26.01
C VAL A 232 9.52 -1.41 -26.56
N LEU A 233 9.37 -0.31 -25.76
CA LEU A 233 9.75 1.02 -26.20
C LEU A 233 11.14 1.47 -25.71
N GLY A 234 11.82 0.66 -24.88
CA GLY A 234 13.20 0.89 -24.46
C GLY A 234 13.39 1.98 -23.38
N PHE A 235 12.35 2.31 -22.60
CA PHE A 235 12.48 3.31 -21.55
C PHE A 235 13.37 2.84 -20.39
N GLU A 236 14.54 3.43 -20.24
CA GLU A 236 15.49 3.14 -19.16
C GLU A 236 15.22 3.96 -17.88
N ARG A 237 14.50 5.08 -17.99
CA ARG A 237 14.17 5.99 -16.87
C ARG A 237 12.65 6.03 -16.64
N PRO A 238 12.19 6.51 -15.47
CA PRO A 238 10.77 6.80 -15.26
C PRO A 238 10.25 7.77 -16.34
N PHE A 239 9.06 7.50 -16.86
CA PHE A 239 8.46 8.26 -17.96
C PHE A 239 6.95 8.45 -17.83
N LEU A 240 6.29 7.65 -16.98
CA LEU A 240 4.83 7.66 -16.89
C LEU A 240 4.28 8.98 -16.35
N ALA A 241 5.02 9.67 -15.48
CA ALA A 241 4.60 10.98 -15.00
C ALA A 241 4.57 12.03 -16.12
N ASP A 242 5.56 12.00 -17.04
CA ASP A 242 5.58 12.88 -18.21
C ASP A 242 4.42 12.62 -19.17
N VAL A 243 3.99 11.34 -19.30
CA VAL A 243 2.83 10.97 -20.12
C VAL A 243 1.53 11.33 -19.39
N ALA A 244 1.46 11.20 -18.05
CA ALA A 244 0.32 11.65 -17.25
C ALA A 244 0.10 13.16 -17.37
N ASP A 245 1.17 13.93 -17.48
CA ASP A 245 1.10 15.37 -17.73
C ASP A 245 0.39 15.72 -19.04
N ALA A 246 0.67 14.97 -20.10
CA ALA A 246 -0.06 15.12 -21.37
C ALA A 246 -1.56 14.83 -21.24
N VAL A 247 -1.95 13.91 -20.33
CA VAL A 247 -3.38 13.68 -20.01
C VAL A 247 -3.98 14.89 -19.33
N VAL A 248 -3.27 15.49 -18.35
CA VAL A 248 -3.71 16.71 -17.67
C VAL A 248 -3.86 17.87 -18.66
N GLU A 249 -2.90 18.02 -19.58
CA GLU A 249 -2.98 19.06 -20.62
C GLU A 249 -4.17 18.84 -21.57
N THR A 250 -4.44 17.60 -21.95
CA THR A 250 -5.51 17.25 -22.92
C THR A 250 -6.90 17.38 -22.32
N LEU A 251 -7.10 16.94 -21.09
CA LEU A 251 -8.42 16.80 -20.45
C LEU A 251 -8.69 17.85 -19.37
N GLY A 252 -7.69 18.58 -18.91
CA GLY A 252 -7.79 19.50 -17.77
C GLY A 252 -8.64 20.78 -18.02
N ASP A 253 -9.04 21.05 -19.27
CA ASP A 253 -10.00 22.12 -19.56
C ASP A 253 -11.44 21.72 -19.23
N VAL A 254 -11.72 20.42 -19.32
CA VAL A 254 -13.04 19.85 -19.00
C VAL A 254 -13.07 19.38 -17.55
N TYR A 255 -12.01 18.70 -17.11
CA TYR A 255 -11.85 18.17 -15.76
C TYR A 255 -10.85 19.05 -14.99
N VAL A 256 -11.33 20.15 -14.47
CA VAL A 256 -10.47 21.19 -13.80
C VAL A 256 -9.67 20.64 -12.62
N GLU A 257 -10.18 19.60 -11.95
CA GLU A 257 -9.50 18.89 -10.87
C GLU A 257 -8.17 18.24 -11.30
N LEU A 258 -8.00 17.91 -12.58
CA LEU A 258 -6.72 17.44 -13.10
C LEU A 258 -5.65 18.52 -12.98
N ARG A 259 -5.98 19.77 -13.29
CA ARG A 259 -5.05 20.91 -13.16
C ARG A 259 -4.80 21.29 -11.71
N GLU A 260 -5.86 21.31 -10.91
CA GLU A 260 -5.76 21.64 -9.48
C GLU A 260 -4.88 20.64 -8.73
N ARG A 261 -4.91 19.35 -9.12
CA ARG A 261 -4.17 18.26 -8.48
C ARG A 261 -2.98 17.78 -9.30
N ARG A 262 -2.56 18.52 -10.34
CA ARG A 262 -1.50 18.14 -11.28
C ARG A 262 -0.25 17.63 -10.56
N ASP A 263 0.35 18.41 -9.69
CA ASP A 263 1.58 18.06 -9.00
C ASP A 263 1.44 16.82 -8.11
N TYR A 264 0.26 16.61 -7.54
CA TYR A 264 -0.04 15.42 -6.76
C TYR A 264 -0.15 14.16 -7.63
N ILE A 265 -0.83 14.26 -8.76
CA ILE A 265 -0.98 13.17 -9.73
C ILE A 265 0.40 12.74 -10.23
N LEU A 266 1.19 13.70 -10.71
CA LEU A 266 2.52 13.40 -11.27
C LEU A 266 3.45 12.78 -10.24
N ARG A 267 3.50 13.30 -9.00
CA ARG A 267 4.30 12.71 -7.92
C ARG A 267 3.84 11.30 -7.53
N THR A 268 2.54 11.05 -7.52
CA THR A 268 1.98 9.72 -7.21
C THR A 268 2.38 8.70 -8.26
N VAL A 269 2.24 9.03 -9.53
CA VAL A 269 2.62 8.17 -10.66
C VAL A 269 4.12 7.91 -10.65
N GLN A 270 4.94 8.95 -10.52
CA GLN A 270 6.39 8.85 -10.47
C GLN A 270 6.86 7.97 -9.31
N SER A 271 6.36 8.22 -8.12
CA SER A 271 6.76 7.45 -6.91
C SER A 271 6.42 5.97 -7.02
N GLU A 272 5.26 5.60 -7.57
CA GLU A 272 4.90 4.19 -7.77
C GLU A 272 5.75 3.56 -8.88
N GLU A 273 6.04 4.29 -9.98
CA GLU A 273 6.92 3.83 -11.04
C GLU A 273 8.34 3.56 -10.55
N GLU A 274 8.93 4.48 -9.79
CA GLU A 274 10.27 4.35 -9.23
C GLU A 274 10.37 3.16 -8.27
N ARG A 275 9.40 3.01 -7.35
CA ARG A 275 9.34 1.87 -6.43
C ARG A 275 9.24 0.55 -7.18
N PHE A 276 8.44 0.52 -8.22
CA PHE A 276 8.25 -0.70 -8.99
C PHE A 276 9.48 -1.04 -9.83
N ARG A 277 10.20 -0.05 -10.36
CA ARG A 277 11.49 -0.27 -11.05
C ARG A 277 12.51 -0.98 -10.15
N GLN A 278 12.63 -0.55 -8.89
CA GLN A 278 13.49 -1.22 -7.91
C GLN A 278 13.04 -2.67 -7.65
N THR A 279 11.74 -2.86 -7.48
CA THR A 279 11.13 -4.18 -7.26
C THR A 279 11.33 -5.13 -8.45
N ILE A 280 11.13 -4.62 -9.68
CA ILE A 280 11.27 -5.41 -10.90
C ILE A 280 12.70 -5.88 -11.08
N GLN A 281 13.69 -5.03 -10.86
CA GLN A 281 15.08 -5.41 -11.05
C GLN A 281 15.45 -6.63 -10.20
N ILE A 282 15.01 -6.65 -8.94
CA ILE A 282 15.25 -7.77 -8.01
C ILE A 282 14.35 -8.97 -8.36
N GLY A 283 13.04 -8.71 -8.56
CA GLY A 283 12.05 -9.76 -8.81
C GLY A 283 12.24 -10.48 -10.14
N SER A 284 12.58 -9.76 -11.21
CA SER A 284 12.86 -10.36 -12.52
C SER A 284 14.10 -11.24 -12.48
N GLN A 285 15.19 -10.78 -11.83
CA GLN A 285 16.38 -11.60 -11.66
C GLN A 285 16.04 -12.91 -10.93
N ARG A 286 15.25 -12.80 -9.84
CA ARG A 286 14.87 -13.97 -9.05
C ARG A 286 13.94 -14.90 -9.82
N LEU A 287 12.99 -14.35 -10.58
CA LEU A 287 12.12 -15.13 -11.45
C LEU A 287 12.94 -15.89 -12.51
N MET A 288 13.88 -15.24 -13.18
CA MET A 288 14.74 -15.89 -14.18
C MET A 288 15.57 -17.02 -13.56
N GLU A 289 16.15 -16.81 -12.37
CA GLU A 289 16.87 -17.88 -11.63
C GLU A 289 15.97 -19.10 -11.37
N MET A 290 14.68 -18.86 -11.02
CA MET A 290 13.71 -19.94 -10.80
C MET A 290 13.32 -20.64 -12.09
N LEU A 291 13.04 -19.89 -13.17
CA LEU A 291 12.67 -20.44 -14.47
C LEU A 291 13.82 -21.25 -15.13
N GLU A 292 15.08 -20.88 -14.87
CA GLU A 292 16.26 -21.59 -15.33
C GLU A 292 16.58 -22.83 -14.50
N SER A 293 15.98 -22.99 -13.32
CA SER A 293 16.26 -24.15 -12.46
C SER A 293 15.92 -25.47 -13.16
N PRO A 294 16.74 -26.52 -12.99
CA PRO A 294 16.51 -27.83 -13.63
C PRO A 294 15.13 -28.40 -13.27
N GLU A 295 14.66 -28.15 -12.07
CA GLU A 295 13.37 -28.66 -11.57
C GLU A 295 12.19 -28.03 -12.32
N VAL A 296 12.17 -26.70 -12.47
CA VAL A 296 11.11 -25.97 -13.18
C VAL A 296 11.15 -26.26 -14.68
N ARG A 297 12.34 -26.32 -15.28
CA ARG A 297 12.52 -26.67 -16.68
C ARG A 297 12.02 -28.09 -17.00
N GLN A 298 12.25 -29.05 -16.11
CA GLN A 298 11.81 -30.43 -16.28
C GLN A 298 10.30 -30.59 -16.12
N ARG A 299 9.70 -29.86 -15.16
CA ARG A 299 8.26 -29.89 -14.89
C ARG A 299 7.45 -29.04 -15.88
N GLY A 300 8.03 -28.02 -16.48
CA GLY A 300 7.33 -27.05 -17.33
C GLY A 300 6.36 -26.13 -16.56
N VAL A 301 6.43 -26.16 -15.22
CA VAL A 301 5.53 -25.41 -14.35
C VAL A 301 6.29 -24.80 -13.18
N LEU A 302 6.10 -23.50 -12.94
CA LEU A 302 6.55 -22.81 -11.74
C LEU A 302 5.51 -23.02 -10.62
N ALA A 303 5.94 -23.50 -9.45
CA ALA A 303 5.04 -23.78 -8.35
C ALA A 303 4.37 -22.52 -7.79
N GLY A 304 3.11 -22.67 -7.34
CA GLY A 304 2.33 -21.54 -6.79
C GLY A 304 2.98 -20.88 -5.57
N GLU A 305 3.65 -21.66 -4.70
CA GLU A 305 4.39 -21.12 -3.56
C GLU A 305 5.59 -20.24 -3.99
N GLN A 306 6.26 -20.59 -5.09
CA GLN A 306 7.35 -19.79 -5.64
C GLN A 306 6.83 -18.48 -6.25
N ALA A 307 5.73 -18.55 -6.96
CA ALA A 307 5.03 -17.36 -7.47
C ALA A 307 4.51 -16.48 -6.32
N PHE A 308 3.99 -17.08 -5.24
CA PHE A 308 3.57 -16.37 -4.05
C PHE A 308 4.75 -15.69 -3.33
N MET A 309 5.90 -16.33 -3.23
CA MET A 309 7.10 -15.72 -2.66
C MET A 309 7.57 -14.50 -3.46
N LEU A 310 7.49 -14.55 -4.81
CA LEU A 310 7.78 -13.39 -5.66
C LEU A 310 6.80 -12.24 -5.39
N TYR A 311 5.52 -12.55 -5.18
CA TYR A 311 4.49 -11.57 -4.85
C TYR A 311 4.67 -10.98 -3.45
N ASP A 312 4.77 -11.83 -2.44
CA ASP A 312 4.76 -11.44 -1.02
C ASP A 312 6.07 -10.75 -0.59
N THR A 313 7.21 -11.32 -0.99
CA THR A 313 8.54 -10.84 -0.56
C THR A 313 9.10 -9.75 -1.47
N TYR A 314 8.88 -9.89 -2.77
CA TYR A 314 9.46 -8.98 -3.77
C TYR A 314 8.42 -8.06 -4.43
N GLY A 315 7.12 -8.17 -4.09
CA GLY A 315 6.06 -7.36 -4.67
C GLY A 315 5.86 -7.56 -6.19
N PHE A 316 6.31 -8.70 -6.73
CA PHE A 316 6.27 -9.02 -8.16
C PHE A 316 4.91 -9.65 -8.50
N PRO A 317 4.05 -9.01 -9.31
CA PRO A 317 2.68 -9.48 -9.52
C PRO A 317 2.61 -10.86 -10.18
N LEU A 318 1.57 -11.65 -9.81
CA LEU A 318 1.33 -12.98 -10.38
C LEU A 318 1.18 -12.92 -11.91
N GLU A 319 0.42 -11.97 -12.39
CA GLU A 319 0.15 -11.81 -13.83
C GLU A 319 1.44 -11.56 -14.61
N LEU A 320 2.35 -10.80 -14.03
CA LEU A 320 3.66 -10.56 -14.62
C LEU A 320 4.53 -11.83 -14.57
N THR A 321 4.48 -12.56 -13.46
CA THR A 321 5.15 -13.86 -13.33
C THR A 321 4.65 -14.82 -14.41
N GLN A 322 3.34 -14.84 -14.67
CA GLN A 322 2.72 -15.65 -15.72
C GLN A 322 3.16 -15.21 -17.11
N GLU A 323 3.18 -13.91 -17.41
CA GLU A 323 3.60 -13.37 -18.71
C GLU A 323 5.05 -13.76 -19.04
N VAL A 324 5.97 -13.50 -18.10
CA VAL A 324 7.40 -13.82 -18.27
C VAL A 324 7.64 -15.33 -18.33
N ALA A 325 6.95 -16.13 -17.52
CA ALA A 325 7.05 -17.58 -17.56
C ALA A 325 6.53 -18.15 -18.87
N GLN A 326 5.42 -17.61 -19.39
CA GLN A 326 4.83 -18.03 -20.67
C GLN A 326 5.77 -17.73 -21.86
N GLU A 327 6.48 -16.61 -21.84
CA GLU A 327 7.52 -16.29 -22.83
C GLU A 327 8.65 -17.33 -22.85
N GLN A 328 8.91 -18.00 -21.72
CA GLN A 328 9.88 -19.08 -21.56
C GLN A 328 9.28 -20.49 -21.79
N GLY A 329 7.99 -20.58 -22.17
CA GLY A 329 7.26 -21.84 -22.35
C GLY A 329 6.92 -22.57 -21.04
N ILE A 330 6.91 -21.87 -19.91
CA ILE A 330 6.64 -22.41 -18.58
C ILE A 330 5.27 -21.89 -18.11
N GLN A 331 4.46 -22.78 -17.53
CA GLN A 331 3.19 -22.41 -16.88
C GLN A 331 3.42 -22.04 -15.41
N VAL A 332 2.49 -21.26 -14.84
CA VAL A 332 2.50 -20.92 -13.41
C VAL A 332 1.29 -21.55 -12.74
N ASP A 333 1.50 -22.24 -11.62
CA ASP A 333 0.44 -22.81 -10.79
C ASP A 333 -0.34 -21.71 -10.07
N ALA A 334 -1.37 -21.17 -10.73
CA ALA A 334 -2.20 -20.10 -10.19
C ALA A 334 -3.08 -20.58 -9.02
N GLU A 335 -3.46 -21.87 -8.96
CA GLU A 335 -4.26 -22.41 -7.87
C GLU A 335 -3.44 -22.57 -6.59
N GLY A 336 -2.21 -23.09 -6.70
CA GLY A 336 -1.26 -23.14 -5.59
C GLY A 336 -0.91 -21.73 -5.06
N PHE A 337 -0.83 -20.72 -5.94
CA PHE A 337 -0.67 -19.32 -5.53
C PHE A 337 -1.85 -18.84 -4.68
N LYS A 338 -3.11 -19.11 -5.09
CA LYS A 338 -4.30 -18.72 -4.33
C LYS A 338 -4.33 -19.37 -2.94
N GLN A 339 -3.97 -20.65 -2.87
CA GLN A 339 -3.89 -21.39 -1.60
C GLN A 339 -2.85 -20.78 -0.66
N ALA A 340 -1.66 -20.43 -1.17
CA ALA A 340 -0.61 -19.77 -0.39
C ALA A 340 -1.06 -18.39 0.12
N MET A 341 -1.76 -17.62 -0.71
CA MET A 341 -2.35 -16.31 -0.36
C MET A 341 -3.40 -16.45 0.76
N GLU A 342 -4.31 -17.43 0.64
CA GLU A 342 -5.35 -17.64 1.65
C GLU A 342 -4.75 -18.12 2.99
N ALA A 343 -3.73 -18.98 2.94
CA ALA A 343 -3.00 -19.42 4.13
C ALA A 343 -2.31 -18.23 4.85
N GLN A 344 -1.80 -17.24 4.10
CA GLN A 344 -1.25 -16.02 4.70
C GLN A 344 -2.35 -15.16 5.34
N ARG A 345 -3.47 -14.96 4.65
CA ARG A 345 -4.62 -14.22 5.19
C ARG A 345 -5.16 -14.84 6.46
N GLN A 346 -5.24 -16.18 6.51
CA GLN A 346 -5.67 -16.91 7.68
C GLN A 346 -4.72 -16.67 8.86
N ARG A 347 -3.41 -16.78 8.65
CA ARG A 347 -2.39 -16.48 9.69
C ARG A 347 -2.46 -15.03 10.17
N ALA A 348 -2.71 -14.07 9.29
CA ALA A 348 -2.88 -12.67 9.65
C ALA A 348 -4.15 -12.45 10.50
N ARG A 349 -5.26 -13.14 10.19
CA ARG A 349 -6.50 -13.12 10.98
C ARG A 349 -6.30 -13.75 12.37
N GLU A 350 -5.61 -14.89 12.44
CA GLU A 350 -5.30 -15.57 13.70
C GLU A 350 -4.38 -14.73 14.61
N ALA A 351 -3.44 -13.99 14.01
CA ALA A 351 -2.57 -13.07 14.74
C ALA A 351 -3.30 -11.81 15.25
N SER A 352 -4.44 -11.42 14.64
CA SER A 352 -5.20 -10.21 14.99
C SER A 352 -6.30 -10.40 16.03
N GLY A 353 -6.58 -11.64 16.49
CA GLY A 353 -7.25 -11.68 17.73
C GLY A 353 -8.43 -12.59 18.03
N ILE A 354 -8.35 -13.20 19.18
CA ILE A 354 -9.39 -13.97 19.88
C ILE A 354 -10.63 -13.10 20.24
N ALA A 355 -10.46 -11.80 20.42
CA ALA A 355 -11.57 -10.87 20.75
C ALA A 355 -12.63 -10.76 19.66
N SER A 356 -12.24 -10.87 18.37
CA SER A 356 -13.18 -10.74 17.25
C SER A 356 -14.12 -11.95 17.08
N GLN A 357 -13.76 -13.12 17.59
CA GLN A 357 -14.60 -14.32 17.47
C GLN A 357 -15.77 -14.33 18.48
N LEU A 358 -15.54 -13.90 19.71
CA LEU A 358 -16.60 -13.79 20.72
C LEU A 358 -17.65 -12.75 20.30
N PHE A 359 -17.19 -11.62 19.76
CA PHE A 359 -18.07 -10.56 19.27
C PHE A 359 -18.91 -10.98 18.05
N ALA A 360 -18.37 -11.78 17.12
CA ALA A 360 -19.12 -12.28 15.98
C ALA A 360 -20.32 -13.17 16.40
N ILE A 361 -20.16 -14.00 17.44
CA ILE A 361 -21.22 -14.86 17.98
C ILE A 361 -22.31 -14.02 18.64
N ALA A 362 -21.94 -13.01 19.44
CA ALA A 362 -22.90 -12.09 20.07
C ALA A 362 -23.66 -11.24 19.03
N GLY A 363 -23.01 -10.90 17.92
CA GLY A 363 -23.61 -10.14 16.82
C GLY A 363 -24.77 -10.84 16.14
N ASP A 364 -24.74 -12.16 16.01
CA ASP A 364 -25.83 -12.94 15.42
C ASP A 364 -27.09 -12.90 16.31
N ALA A 365 -26.94 -13.11 17.62
CA ALA A 365 -28.05 -13.00 18.57
C ALA A 365 -28.63 -11.57 18.62
N ALA A 366 -27.77 -10.54 18.62
CA ALA A 366 -28.18 -9.15 18.61
C ALA A 366 -28.92 -8.78 17.32
N THR A 367 -28.51 -9.33 16.17
CA THR A 367 -29.18 -9.15 14.88
C THR A 367 -30.59 -9.74 14.87
N GLU A 368 -30.81 -10.88 15.52
CA GLU A 368 -32.14 -11.42 15.69
C GLU A 368 -32.98 -10.56 16.64
N LEU A 369 -32.42 -10.13 17.76
CA LEU A 369 -33.10 -9.26 18.74
C LEU A 369 -33.50 -7.90 18.15
N GLN A 370 -32.73 -7.36 17.20
CA GLN A 370 -33.07 -6.10 16.50
C GLN A 370 -34.42 -6.15 15.79
N LYS A 371 -34.91 -7.33 15.40
CA LYS A 371 -36.24 -7.50 14.76
C LYS A 371 -37.41 -7.26 15.73
N SER A 372 -37.14 -7.37 17.03
CA SER A 372 -38.18 -7.32 18.07
C SER A 372 -38.02 -6.22 19.10
N LEU A 373 -36.78 -5.70 19.29
CA LEU A 373 -36.50 -4.67 20.24
C LEU A 373 -36.52 -3.28 19.59
N PRO A 374 -36.93 -2.22 20.33
CA PRO A 374 -36.81 -0.84 19.88
C PRO A 374 -35.32 -0.43 19.77
N PRO A 375 -34.99 0.56 18.91
CA PRO A 375 -33.66 1.15 18.86
C PRO A 375 -33.21 1.68 20.21
N THR A 376 -31.96 1.46 20.61
CA THR A 376 -31.39 2.05 21.83
C THR A 376 -31.21 3.55 21.66
N LYS A 377 -31.80 4.34 22.58
CA LYS A 377 -31.64 5.80 22.56
C LYS A 377 -30.31 6.22 23.16
N PHE A 378 -29.44 6.85 22.37
CA PHE A 378 -28.15 7.36 22.84
C PHE A 378 -28.31 8.74 23.47
N LEU A 379 -27.89 8.89 24.74
CA LEU A 379 -27.98 10.13 25.53
C LEU A 379 -26.59 10.77 25.80
N GLY A 380 -25.53 10.07 25.45
CA GLY A 380 -24.15 10.37 25.87
C GLY A 380 -23.50 11.58 25.24
N TYR A 381 -24.22 12.35 24.40
CA TYR A 381 -23.78 13.67 23.99
C TYR A 381 -23.96 14.73 25.07
N TRP A 382 -24.93 14.51 25.99
CA TRP A 382 -25.32 15.51 27.00
C TRP A 382 -25.26 14.99 28.44
N GLN A 383 -25.27 13.64 28.59
CA GLN A 383 -25.36 13.00 29.90
C GLN A 383 -24.26 11.96 30.08
N HIS A 384 -23.67 11.93 31.24
CA HIS A 384 -22.69 10.88 31.63
C HIS A 384 -23.33 9.79 32.49
N GLU A 385 -24.59 10.00 32.92
CA GLU A 385 -25.38 9.08 33.71
C GLU A 385 -26.84 9.16 33.27
N ALA A 386 -27.51 8.02 33.22
CA ALA A 386 -28.93 7.95 32.82
C ALA A 386 -29.62 6.79 33.55
N GLU A 387 -30.89 6.98 33.91
CA GLU A 387 -31.78 5.89 34.29
C GLU A 387 -32.21 5.15 33.00
N ALA A 388 -32.23 3.81 33.06
CA ALA A 388 -32.55 2.96 31.93
C ALA A 388 -33.20 1.65 32.37
N GLN A 389 -33.71 0.87 31.40
CA GLN A 389 -34.26 -0.46 31.58
C GLN A 389 -33.48 -1.49 30.77
N VAL A 390 -33.22 -2.64 31.37
CA VAL A 390 -32.59 -3.79 30.67
C VAL A 390 -33.61 -4.41 29.74
N LEU A 391 -33.38 -4.30 28.43
CA LEU A 391 -34.26 -4.91 27.40
C LEU A 391 -33.87 -6.35 27.09
N ALA A 392 -32.59 -6.68 27.09
CA ALA A 392 -32.10 -8.02 26.81
C ALA A 392 -30.73 -8.27 27.44
N ILE A 393 -30.44 -9.55 27.66
CA ILE A 393 -29.11 -10.04 28.07
C ILE A 393 -28.71 -11.13 27.09
N ILE A 394 -27.50 -11.08 26.59
CA ILE A 394 -26.89 -12.11 25.74
C ILE A 394 -25.78 -12.77 26.53
N ARG A 395 -25.80 -14.10 26.62
CA ARG A 395 -24.81 -14.90 27.32
C ARG A 395 -24.28 -15.97 26.38
N GLN A 396 -22.98 -15.96 26.10
CA GLN A 396 -22.33 -16.90 25.19
C GLN A 396 -22.98 -16.96 23.79
N GLY A 397 -23.46 -15.81 23.29
CA GLY A 397 -24.10 -15.69 22.00
C GLY A 397 -25.59 -16.08 21.97
N GLU A 398 -26.21 -16.39 23.11
CA GLU A 398 -27.64 -16.77 23.22
C GLU A 398 -28.40 -15.81 24.13
N PRO A 399 -29.65 -15.48 23.84
CA PRO A 399 -30.48 -14.67 24.71
C PRO A 399 -30.69 -15.36 26.07
N ALA A 400 -30.55 -14.57 27.14
CA ALA A 400 -30.76 -15.05 28.52
C ALA A 400 -31.74 -14.14 29.27
N THR A 401 -32.46 -14.68 30.25
CA THR A 401 -33.39 -13.91 31.08
C THR A 401 -32.67 -13.25 32.26
N PHE A 402 -31.49 -13.72 32.64
CA PHE A 402 -30.67 -13.19 33.70
C PHE A 402 -29.19 -13.52 33.54
N ALA A 403 -28.35 -12.80 34.30
CA ALA A 403 -26.94 -13.12 34.49
C ALA A 403 -26.55 -12.91 35.95
N SER A 404 -25.64 -13.76 36.48
CA SER A 404 -25.20 -13.80 37.86
C SER A 404 -23.76 -13.28 38.03
N GLU A 405 -23.39 -13.01 39.26
CA GLU A 405 -22.03 -12.57 39.64
C GLU A 405 -20.94 -13.49 39.05
N GLY A 406 -19.93 -12.87 38.45
CA GLY A 406 -18.83 -13.54 37.77
C GLY A 406 -19.09 -13.88 36.31
N GLU A 407 -20.31 -13.77 35.79
CA GLU A 407 -20.63 -14.04 34.37
C GLU A 407 -20.26 -12.85 33.49
N GLU A 408 -19.66 -13.15 32.32
CA GLU A 408 -19.43 -12.21 31.23
C GLU A 408 -20.63 -12.28 30.27
N VAL A 409 -21.24 -11.11 30.03
CA VAL A 409 -22.47 -10.99 29.22
C VAL A 409 -22.49 -9.67 28.47
N GLU A 410 -23.38 -9.58 27.47
CA GLU A 410 -23.76 -8.32 26.83
C GLU A 410 -25.16 -7.91 27.32
N ILE A 411 -25.30 -6.63 27.73
CA ILE A 411 -26.58 -6.04 28.17
C ILE A 411 -27.03 -5.00 27.15
N ILE A 412 -28.31 -5.08 26.75
CA ILE A 412 -28.98 -4.10 25.90
C ILE A 412 -29.96 -3.30 26.75
N LEU A 413 -29.84 -1.95 26.68
CA LEU A 413 -30.72 -1.02 27.38
C LEU A 413 -31.65 -0.30 26.41
N ASP A 414 -32.76 0.23 26.90
CA ASP A 414 -33.70 1.09 26.17
C ASP A 414 -33.04 2.44 25.82
N GLN A 415 -32.24 2.99 26.73
CA GLN A 415 -31.45 4.19 26.53
C GLN A 415 -30.12 4.12 27.30
N THR A 416 -29.09 4.86 26.82
CA THR A 416 -27.75 4.75 27.39
C THR A 416 -26.92 6.03 27.19
N PRO A 417 -26.07 6.40 28.17
CA PRO A 417 -25.04 7.42 28.01
C PRO A 417 -23.76 6.88 27.35
N PHE A 418 -23.62 5.56 27.15
CA PHE A 418 -22.43 4.91 26.62
C PHE A 418 -22.36 5.06 25.09
N TYR A 419 -21.28 5.66 24.61
CA TYR A 419 -20.96 5.71 23.19
C TYR A 419 -20.48 4.33 22.71
N ALA A 420 -21.13 3.78 21.72
CA ALA A 420 -20.69 2.54 21.08
C ALA A 420 -19.57 2.83 20.08
N GLU A 421 -18.60 1.92 19.96
CA GLU A 421 -17.48 2.05 19.05
C GLU A 421 -17.96 2.33 17.63
N SER A 422 -17.54 3.44 17.06
CA SER A 422 -17.90 3.89 15.71
C SER A 422 -16.99 5.01 15.23
N GLY A 423 -16.77 5.10 13.91
CA GLY A 423 -16.00 6.17 13.28
C GLY A 423 -14.55 6.28 13.78
N GLY A 424 -13.97 5.18 14.28
CA GLY A 424 -12.62 5.13 14.86
C GLY A 424 -12.53 5.56 16.33
N GLN A 425 -13.63 6.05 16.94
CA GLN A 425 -13.68 6.28 18.39
C GLN A 425 -14.04 4.99 19.11
N VAL A 426 -13.24 4.58 20.09
CA VAL A 426 -13.46 3.41 20.93
C VAL A 426 -14.72 3.55 21.79
N GLY A 427 -15.36 2.42 22.10
CA GLY A 427 -16.53 2.37 22.98
C GLY A 427 -16.23 2.87 24.40
N ASP A 428 -17.25 3.35 25.09
CA ASP A 428 -17.12 3.75 26.48
C ASP A 428 -17.07 2.57 27.44
N THR A 429 -16.53 2.83 28.61
CA THR A 429 -16.51 1.94 29.76
C THR A 429 -17.21 2.59 30.96
N GLY A 430 -17.58 1.81 31.95
CA GLY A 430 -18.23 2.33 33.13
C GLY A 430 -19.03 1.28 33.89
N TRP A 431 -20.19 1.67 34.42
CA TRP A 431 -20.98 0.83 35.30
C TRP A 431 -22.46 0.90 34.98
N ILE A 432 -23.14 -0.25 34.99
CA ILE A 432 -24.59 -0.36 35.04
C ILE A 432 -24.95 -0.94 36.42
N GLN A 433 -25.74 -0.21 37.18
CA GLN A 433 -26.07 -0.56 38.58
C GLN A 433 -27.57 -0.62 38.78
N GLY A 434 -28.04 -1.70 39.36
CA GLY A 434 -29.40 -1.84 39.90
C GLY A 434 -29.36 -1.89 41.42
N GLU A 435 -30.54 -2.03 42.05
CA GLU A 435 -30.64 -2.07 43.53
C GLU A 435 -29.79 -3.18 44.15
N HIS A 436 -29.74 -4.37 43.50
CA HIS A 436 -29.13 -5.56 44.06
C HIS A 436 -27.93 -6.08 43.23
N PHE A 437 -27.55 -5.41 42.16
CA PHE A 437 -26.45 -5.84 41.31
C PHE A 437 -25.55 -4.68 40.81
N ALA A 438 -24.36 -5.03 40.37
CA ALA A 438 -23.46 -4.14 39.66
C ALA A 438 -22.85 -4.88 38.47
N PHE A 439 -22.79 -4.22 37.36
CA PHE A 439 -22.19 -4.69 36.10
C PHE A 439 -21.12 -3.71 35.64
N GLU A 440 -19.91 -4.20 35.43
CA GLU A 440 -18.79 -3.43 34.91
C GLU A 440 -18.78 -3.52 33.40
N VAL A 441 -18.98 -2.39 32.73
CA VAL A 441 -18.90 -2.29 31.27
C VAL A 441 -17.45 -2.07 30.87
N ARG A 442 -16.88 -3.02 30.14
CA ARG A 442 -15.50 -2.97 29.62
C ARG A 442 -15.43 -2.48 28.19
N ASP A 443 -16.50 -2.61 27.43
CA ASP A 443 -16.60 -2.14 26.06
C ASP A 443 -18.05 -1.89 25.69
N THR A 444 -18.27 -1.02 24.69
CA THR A 444 -19.61 -0.71 24.16
C THR A 444 -19.56 -0.78 22.64
N GLN A 445 -20.41 -1.66 22.08
CA GLN A 445 -20.44 -1.97 20.66
C GLN A 445 -21.81 -1.69 20.06
N LYS A 446 -21.89 -1.53 18.74
CA LYS A 446 -23.15 -1.30 18.02
C LYS A 446 -23.46 -2.43 17.05
N VAL A 447 -24.70 -2.94 17.07
CA VAL A 447 -25.22 -3.89 16.09
C VAL A 447 -26.54 -3.32 15.56
N GLY A 448 -26.52 -2.83 14.32
CA GLY A 448 -27.66 -2.10 13.75
C GLY A 448 -27.99 -0.87 14.59
N GLU A 449 -29.22 -0.83 15.15
CA GLU A 449 -29.70 0.26 16.00
C GLU A 449 -29.60 -0.06 17.52
N LEU A 450 -29.07 -1.25 17.88
CA LEU A 450 -28.89 -1.65 19.27
C LEU A 450 -27.46 -1.35 19.75
N ILE A 451 -27.36 -0.92 21.03
CA ILE A 451 -26.09 -0.71 21.72
C ILE A 451 -25.90 -1.82 22.76
N LEU A 452 -24.79 -2.55 22.61
CA LEU A 452 -24.41 -3.67 23.45
C LEU A 452 -23.36 -3.22 24.45
N HIS A 453 -23.66 -3.37 25.76
CA HIS A 453 -22.71 -3.11 26.83
C HIS A 453 -22.05 -4.44 27.20
N VAL A 454 -20.78 -4.60 26.82
CA VAL A 454 -20.00 -5.83 27.03
C VAL A 454 -19.27 -5.74 28.36
N GLY A 455 -19.44 -6.75 29.25
CA GLY A 455 -18.81 -6.67 30.54
C GLY A 455 -19.07 -7.85 31.46
N THR A 456 -18.91 -7.63 32.75
CA THR A 456 -19.00 -8.65 33.79
C THR A 456 -19.94 -8.22 34.92
N VAL A 457 -20.81 -9.12 35.36
CA VAL A 457 -21.59 -8.92 36.59
C VAL A 457 -20.63 -9.02 37.77
N THR A 458 -20.33 -7.90 38.43
CA THR A 458 -19.35 -7.86 39.55
C THR A 458 -19.98 -8.08 40.93
N ARG A 459 -21.32 -7.99 41.00
CA ARG A 459 -22.08 -8.23 42.22
C ARG A 459 -23.53 -8.59 41.89
N GLY A 460 -24.05 -9.60 42.51
CA GLY A 460 -25.49 -9.96 42.54
C GLY A 460 -25.97 -10.61 41.23
N ARG A 461 -27.17 -10.28 40.79
CA ARG A 461 -27.84 -10.84 39.63
C ARG A 461 -28.63 -9.77 38.89
N VAL A 462 -28.37 -9.63 37.59
CA VAL A 462 -29.16 -8.77 36.67
C VAL A 462 -30.22 -9.61 35.96
N GLU A 463 -31.40 -9.06 35.77
CA GLU A 463 -32.53 -9.69 35.06
C GLU A 463 -33.03 -8.74 33.96
N VAL A 464 -33.67 -9.30 32.94
CA VAL A 464 -34.41 -8.52 31.94
C VAL A 464 -35.51 -7.74 32.66
N ASP A 465 -35.85 -6.56 32.16
CA ASP A 465 -36.79 -5.58 32.74
C ASP A 465 -36.30 -4.89 34.04
N SER A 466 -35.08 -5.17 34.50
CA SER A 466 -34.50 -4.45 35.65
C SER A 466 -34.33 -2.96 35.37
N ALA A 467 -34.77 -2.11 36.31
CA ALA A 467 -34.45 -0.69 36.33
C ALA A 467 -32.98 -0.49 36.74
N VAL A 468 -32.24 0.33 36.03
CA VAL A 468 -30.81 0.51 36.22
C VAL A 468 -30.38 1.99 36.09
N THR A 469 -29.28 2.34 36.73
CA THR A 469 -28.55 3.55 36.49
C THR A 469 -27.28 3.19 35.68
N ALA A 470 -27.18 3.68 34.45
CA ALA A 470 -26.06 3.52 33.56
C ALA A 470 -25.13 4.74 33.62
N ARG A 471 -23.86 4.55 34.01
CA ARG A 471 -22.88 5.64 34.21
C ARG A 471 -21.56 5.32 33.56
N ILE A 472 -21.10 6.22 32.67
CA ILE A 472 -19.81 6.09 32.02
C ILE A 472 -18.62 6.51 32.91
N ASP A 473 -17.41 6.02 32.60
CA ASP A 473 -16.17 6.60 33.07
C ASP A 473 -15.95 7.98 32.42
N SER A 474 -16.36 9.01 33.14
CA SER A 474 -16.29 10.39 32.66
C SER A 474 -14.86 10.85 32.41
N GLN A 475 -13.88 10.39 33.22
CA GLN A 475 -12.48 10.78 33.02
C GLN A 475 -11.92 10.18 31.73
N ARG A 476 -12.19 8.91 31.48
CA ARG A 476 -11.82 8.23 30.24
C ARG A 476 -12.49 8.89 29.03
N ARG A 477 -13.79 9.23 29.10
CA ARG A 477 -14.52 9.95 28.05
C ARG A 477 -13.89 11.32 27.74
N TRP A 478 -13.46 12.08 28.76
CA TRP A 478 -12.78 13.35 28.57
C TRP A 478 -11.48 13.21 27.79
N HIS A 479 -10.69 12.17 28.06
CA HIS A 479 -9.47 11.88 27.30
C HIS A 479 -9.78 11.54 25.83
N ILE A 480 -10.81 10.73 25.60
CA ILE A 480 -11.27 10.39 24.25
C ILE A 480 -11.72 11.65 23.49
N MET A 481 -12.54 12.53 24.13
CA MET A 481 -13.02 13.76 23.50
C MET A 481 -11.87 14.73 23.14
N ARG A 482 -10.83 14.80 23.97
CA ARG A 482 -9.60 15.57 23.67
C ARG A 482 -8.92 15.03 22.42
N ASN A 483 -8.68 13.73 22.38
CA ASN A 483 -8.05 13.07 21.23
C ASN A 483 -8.92 13.19 19.97
N HIS A 484 -10.24 13.09 20.11
CA HIS A 484 -11.13 13.19 18.95
C HIS A 484 -11.16 14.60 18.37
N THR A 485 -11.32 15.60 19.22
CA THR A 485 -11.32 17.01 18.76
C THR A 485 -9.94 17.38 18.17
N ALA A 486 -8.85 16.89 18.77
CA ALA A 486 -7.50 17.08 18.23
C ALA A 486 -7.31 16.40 16.86
N THR A 487 -7.99 15.27 16.60
CA THR A 487 -7.93 14.59 15.30
C THR A 487 -8.45 15.48 14.16
N HIS A 488 -9.53 16.23 14.37
CA HIS A 488 -10.04 17.19 13.40
C HIS A 488 -9.06 18.35 13.14
N LEU A 489 -8.42 18.87 14.21
CA LEU A 489 -7.38 19.90 14.05
C LEU A 489 -6.14 19.37 13.33
N LEU A 490 -5.73 18.14 13.65
CA LEU A 490 -4.62 17.44 12.96
C LEU A 490 -4.93 17.25 11.49
N HIS A 491 -6.12 16.78 11.14
CA HIS A 491 -6.51 16.61 9.74
C HIS A 491 -6.45 17.92 8.97
N ALA A 492 -6.99 19.00 9.54
CA ALA A 492 -6.91 20.33 8.94
C ALA A 492 -5.46 20.83 8.78
N ALA A 493 -4.61 20.62 9.79
CA ALA A 493 -3.19 21.01 9.74
C ALA A 493 -2.41 20.22 8.71
N LEU A 494 -2.62 18.91 8.63
CA LEU A 494 -2.02 18.05 7.60
C LEU A 494 -2.41 18.51 6.19
N ARG A 495 -3.67 18.84 5.96
CA ARG A 495 -4.12 19.39 4.68
C ARG A 495 -3.51 20.75 4.36
N GLN A 496 -3.32 21.59 5.36
CA GLN A 496 -2.71 22.90 5.18
C GLN A 496 -1.22 22.79 4.81
N VAL A 497 -0.48 21.86 5.44
CA VAL A 497 0.98 21.70 5.25
C VAL A 497 1.30 20.85 4.03
N LEU A 498 0.62 19.71 3.89
CA LEU A 498 0.94 18.71 2.85
C LEU A 498 0.10 18.86 1.58
N GLY A 499 -1.06 19.53 1.68
CA GLY A 499 -1.94 19.78 0.54
C GLY A 499 -3.33 19.12 0.64
N SER A 500 -4.23 19.54 -0.25
CA SER A 500 -5.66 19.12 -0.26
C SER A 500 -5.89 17.65 -0.54
N HIS A 501 -4.88 16.93 -1.04
CA HIS A 501 -4.93 15.48 -1.29
C HIS A 501 -4.93 14.63 -0.02
N VAL A 502 -4.65 15.21 1.13
CA VAL A 502 -4.70 14.51 2.41
C VAL A 502 -6.15 14.21 2.75
N HIS A 503 -6.48 12.91 2.78
CA HIS A 503 -7.78 12.37 3.20
C HIS A 503 -7.57 11.31 4.26
N GLN A 504 -8.52 11.18 5.17
CA GLN A 504 -8.49 10.12 6.16
C GLN A 504 -8.62 8.74 5.48
N ALA A 505 -7.67 7.86 5.74
CA ALA A 505 -7.68 6.45 5.34
C ALA A 505 -8.06 5.53 6.50
N GLY A 506 -7.87 5.99 7.74
CA GLY A 506 -8.24 5.29 8.95
C GLY A 506 -8.05 6.19 10.16
N SER A 507 -8.73 5.87 11.26
CA SER A 507 -8.60 6.60 12.53
C SER A 507 -8.75 5.64 13.72
N LEU A 508 -8.08 5.95 14.81
CA LEU A 508 -8.33 5.39 16.12
C LEU A 508 -8.25 6.50 17.13
N VAL A 509 -9.32 6.68 17.91
CA VAL A 509 -9.40 7.66 18.99
C VAL A 509 -9.63 6.90 20.30
N ALA A 510 -8.56 6.77 21.07
CA ALA A 510 -8.53 6.08 22.35
C ALA A 510 -8.22 7.06 23.50
N PRO A 511 -8.38 6.68 24.79
CA PRO A 511 -8.12 7.59 25.89
C PRO A 511 -6.64 7.96 26.04
N ASP A 512 -5.73 7.07 25.62
CA ASP A 512 -4.28 7.21 25.77
C ASP A 512 -3.61 7.88 24.56
N ARG A 513 -4.21 7.79 23.38
CA ARG A 513 -3.67 8.34 22.14
C ARG A 513 -4.74 8.51 21.05
N LEU A 514 -4.39 9.26 20.03
CA LEU A 514 -5.04 9.22 18.74
C LEU A 514 -4.09 8.64 17.69
N ARG A 515 -4.65 8.00 16.67
CA ARG A 515 -3.96 7.53 15.48
C ARG A 515 -4.73 8.00 14.25
N PHE A 516 -4.04 8.61 13.34
CA PHE A 516 -4.63 9.11 12.11
C PHE A 516 -3.85 8.59 10.90
N ASP A 517 -4.52 7.77 10.11
CA ASP A 517 -3.98 7.24 8.86
C ASP A 517 -4.50 8.10 7.71
N PHE A 518 -3.61 8.58 6.86
CA PHE A 518 -3.96 9.53 5.82
C PHE A 518 -3.23 9.28 4.51
N THR A 519 -3.83 9.73 3.41
CA THR A 519 -3.25 9.59 2.07
C THR A 519 -2.08 10.57 1.89
N HIS A 520 -0.87 10.02 1.75
CA HIS A 520 0.34 10.78 1.40
C HIS A 520 1.43 9.83 0.89
N THR A 521 2.19 10.26 -0.11
CA THR A 521 3.10 9.39 -0.88
C THR A 521 4.51 9.26 -0.33
N SER A 522 4.97 10.24 0.46
CA SER A 522 6.32 10.30 1.04
C SER A 522 6.29 10.35 2.56
N ALA A 523 7.41 10.08 3.21
CA ALA A 523 7.58 10.37 4.63
C ALA A 523 7.49 11.89 4.86
N MET A 524 6.86 12.30 5.95
CA MET A 524 6.91 13.70 6.37
C MET A 524 8.33 14.04 6.83
N THR A 525 8.77 15.26 6.49
CA THR A 525 10.03 15.79 7.03
C THR A 525 9.86 16.23 8.48
N ASP A 526 10.97 16.38 9.19
CA ASP A 526 10.94 16.87 10.58
C ASP A 526 10.35 18.29 10.67
N GLU A 527 10.56 19.11 9.63
CA GLU A 527 9.99 20.45 9.52
C GLU A 527 8.49 20.42 9.30
N GLU A 528 7.98 19.51 8.45
CA GLU A 528 6.54 19.34 8.21
C GLU A 528 5.84 18.83 9.48
N ILE A 529 6.44 17.88 10.20
CA ILE A 529 5.93 17.38 11.47
C ILE A 529 5.86 18.51 12.50
N ALA A 530 6.93 19.29 12.64
CA ALA A 530 6.99 20.41 13.55
C ALA A 530 5.96 21.49 13.22
N GLU A 531 5.75 21.79 11.93
CA GLU A 531 4.77 22.76 11.48
C GLU A 531 3.33 22.31 11.72
N VAL A 532 3.00 21.03 11.44
CA VAL A 532 1.69 20.44 11.75
C VAL A 532 1.43 20.52 13.26
N GLU A 533 2.39 20.14 14.08
CA GLU A 533 2.28 20.20 15.53
C GLU A 533 2.09 21.64 16.04
N ARG A 534 2.82 22.58 15.50
CA ARG A 534 2.71 24.01 15.80
C ARG A 534 1.31 24.54 15.47
N LEU A 535 0.80 24.25 14.27
CA LEU A 535 -0.53 24.67 13.83
C LEU A 535 -1.64 24.12 14.73
N VAL A 536 -1.58 22.82 15.08
CA VAL A 536 -2.58 22.23 15.98
C VAL A 536 -2.55 22.92 17.34
N ASN A 537 -1.38 23.16 17.94
CA ASN A 537 -1.28 23.84 19.24
C ASN A 537 -1.72 25.32 19.16
N GLU A 538 -1.46 26.02 18.04
CA GLU A 538 -2.02 27.36 17.85
C GLU A 538 -3.56 27.36 17.85
N ARG A 539 -4.20 26.44 17.12
CA ARG A 539 -5.65 26.29 17.10
C ARG A 539 -6.23 25.92 18.46
N ILE A 540 -5.48 25.17 19.27
CA ILE A 540 -5.86 24.90 20.67
C ILE A 540 -5.84 26.20 21.47
N LEU A 541 -4.76 26.99 21.37
CA LEU A 541 -4.59 28.24 22.10
C LEU A 541 -5.58 29.36 21.67
N GLU A 542 -6.08 29.32 20.43
CA GLU A 542 -7.09 30.25 19.93
C GLU A 542 -8.45 30.11 20.65
N ASP A 543 -8.66 29.04 21.40
CA ASP A 543 -9.87 28.75 22.17
C ASP A 543 -11.17 28.90 21.35
N LYS A 544 -11.19 28.30 20.16
CA LYS A 544 -12.37 28.34 19.27
C LYS A 544 -13.51 27.45 19.79
N PRO A 545 -14.76 27.82 19.57
CA PRO A 545 -15.88 26.92 19.84
C PRO A 545 -15.86 25.73 18.89
N VAL A 546 -16.29 24.57 19.39
CA VAL A 546 -16.57 23.38 18.59
C VAL A 546 -18.09 23.29 18.44
N ALA A 547 -18.59 23.77 17.31
CA ALA A 547 -20.02 23.81 17.03
C ALA A 547 -20.52 22.46 16.50
N VAL A 548 -21.68 22.05 17.00
CA VAL A 548 -22.35 20.81 16.55
C VAL A 548 -23.62 21.18 15.81
N HIS A 549 -23.70 20.75 14.55
CA HIS A 549 -24.90 20.91 13.72
C HIS A 549 -25.62 19.57 13.63
N TRP A 550 -26.86 19.53 14.03
CA TRP A 550 -27.70 18.33 14.07
C TRP A 550 -28.61 18.26 12.88
N ASP A 551 -28.90 17.05 12.40
CA ASP A 551 -29.91 16.76 11.38
C ASP A 551 -29.78 17.61 10.11
N VAL A 552 -28.51 17.89 9.71
CA VAL A 552 -28.23 18.66 8.49
C VAL A 552 -28.50 17.77 7.28
N PRO A 553 -29.27 18.22 6.27
CA PRO A 553 -29.38 17.46 5.02
C PRO A 553 -28.01 17.19 4.41
N LEU A 554 -27.75 15.97 3.96
CA LEU A 554 -26.44 15.59 3.40
C LEU A 554 -26.03 16.48 2.22
N SER A 555 -27.00 16.88 1.39
CA SER A 555 -26.78 17.81 0.27
C SER A 555 -26.32 19.20 0.73
N GLU A 556 -26.89 19.71 1.82
CA GLU A 556 -26.49 20.99 2.42
C GLU A 556 -25.09 20.90 3.05
N ALA A 557 -24.81 19.81 3.80
CA ALA A 557 -23.50 19.59 4.39
C ALA A 557 -22.39 19.57 3.32
N ARG A 558 -22.64 18.90 2.19
CA ARG A 558 -21.73 18.91 1.03
C ARG A 558 -21.58 20.28 0.39
N ALA A 559 -22.69 21.00 0.20
CA ALA A 559 -22.66 22.36 -0.33
C ALA A 559 -21.87 23.34 0.55
N ARG A 560 -21.86 23.13 1.88
CA ARG A 560 -21.03 23.88 2.82
C ARG A 560 -19.56 23.43 2.84
N GLY A 561 -19.19 22.42 2.06
CA GLY A 561 -17.82 21.90 1.98
C GLY A 561 -17.43 20.97 3.14
N ALA A 562 -18.43 20.36 3.83
CA ALA A 562 -18.15 19.41 4.89
C ALA A 562 -17.43 18.17 4.35
N MET A 563 -16.32 17.80 4.99
CA MET A 563 -15.57 16.59 4.65
C MET A 563 -16.32 15.36 5.14
N ALA A 564 -16.53 14.42 4.23
CA ALA A 564 -17.11 13.11 4.48
C ALA A 564 -16.02 12.03 4.38
N LEU A 565 -16.09 11.01 5.23
CA LEU A 565 -15.20 9.85 5.13
C LEU A 565 -15.49 9.08 3.84
N PHE A 566 -14.44 8.72 3.13
CA PHE A 566 -14.57 8.02 1.86
C PHE A 566 -15.04 6.57 2.11
N GLY A 567 -16.17 6.19 1.46
CA GLY A 567 -16.69 4.82 1.53
C GLY A 567 -17.73 4.57 2.62
N GLU A 568 -18.04 5.52 3.48
CA GLU A 568 -19.15 5.42 4.42
C GLU A 568 -20.49 5.76 3.75
N LYS A 569 -21.53 4.99 4.15
CA LYS A 569 -22.91 5.27 3.75
C LYS A 569 -23.53 6.21 4.77
N TYR A 570 -23.87 7.41 4.35
CA TYR A 570 -24.56 8.39 5.16
C TYR A 570 -26.06 8.33 4.90
N GLY A 571 -26.86 8.59 5.94
CA GLY A 571 -28.31 8.80 5.79
C GLY A 571 -28.65 10.12 5.09
N ASP A 572 -29.94 10.39 4.94
CA ASP A 572 -30.45 11.64 4.34
C ASP A 572 -30.07 12.88 5.16
N THR A 573 -29.93 12.71 6.48
CA THR A 573 -29.45 13.74 7.41
C THR A 573 -28.20 13.26 8.12
N VAL A 574 -27.31 14.20 8.47
CA VAL A 574 -26.01 13.95 9.08
C VAL A 574 -25.74 14.90 10.25
N ARG A 575 -24.90 14.45 11.17
CA ARG A 575 -24.33 15.30 12.21
C ARG A 575 -22.98 15.85 11.72
N MET A 576 -22.78 17.16 11.91
CA MET A 576 -21.60 17.85 11.43
C MET A 576 -20.92 18.61 12.57
N ILE A 577 -19.60 18.50 12.65
CA ILE A 577 -18.74 19.18 13.60
C ILE A 577 -17.99 20.29 12.89
N GLU A 578 -18.06 21.49 13.44
CA GLU A 578 -17.40 22.68 12.92
C GLU A 578 -16.48 23.31 13.94
N VAL A 579 -15.22 23.52 13.59
CA VAL A 579 -14.31 24.45 14.26
C VAL A 579 -14.16 25.64 13.30
N PRO A 580 -14.78 26.80 13.59
CA PRO A 580 -14.90 27.90 12.63
C PRO A 580 -13.57 28.34 12.03
N GLY A 581 -13.49 28.32 10.69
CA GLY A 581 -12.30 28.68 9.93
C GLY A 581 -11.14 27.68 10.02
N VAL A 582 -11.38 26.48 10.55
CA VAL A 582 -10.36 25.41 10.68
C VAL A 582 -10.83 24.11 10.07
N SER A 583 -11.94 23.53 10.55
CA SER A 583 -12.44 22.24 10.12
C SER A 583 -13.96 22.19 10.07
N LEU A 584 -14.50 21.46 9.09
CA LEU A 584 -15.91 21.16 8.95
C LEU A 584 -16.05 19.71 8.45
N GLU A 585 -16.53 18.81 9.32
CA GLU A 585 -16.50 17.36 9.05
C GLU A 585 -17.77 16.65 9.48
N LEU A 586 -18.21 15.63 8.73
CA LEU A 586 -19.26 14.72 9.13
C LEU A 586 -18.74 13.79 10.22
N CYS A 587 -19.27 13.90 11.43
CA CYS A 587 -18.75 13.12 12.56
C CYS A 587 -19.83 12.83 13.60
N GLY A 588 -19.97 11.52 13.94
CA GLY A 588 -20.89 11.03 14.98
C GLY A 588 -20.27 10.93 16.37
N GLY A 589 -18.97 11.22 16.53
CA GLY A 589 -18.26 11.03 17.80
C GLY A 589 -18.53 12.08 18.87
N THR A 590 -17.92 11.91 20.02
CA THR A 590 -18.05 12.85 21.16
C THR A 590 -16.90 13.87 21.14
N HIS A 591 -17.22 15.12 21.33
CA HIS A 591 -16.28 16.27 21.22
C HIS A 591 -16.31 17.18 22.43
N LEU A 592 -15.24 17.94 22.61
CA LEU A 592 -15.15 19.04 23.53
C LEU A 592 -15.98 20.24 23.03
N GLU A 593 -16.30 21.17 23.90
CA GLU A 593 -17.01 22.40 23.56
C GLU A 593 -16.08 23.48 22.98
N ARG A 594 -14.80 23.45 23.34
CA ARG A 594 -13.79 24.44 22.96
C ARG A 594 -12.44 23.78 22.70
N THR A 595 -11.68 24.30 21.75
CA THR A 595 -10.37 23.74 21.37
C THR A 595 -9.35 23.81 22.50
N SER A 596 -9.40 24.82 23.38
CA SER A 596 -8.49 24.94 24.53
C SER A 596 -8.59 23.78 25.52
N GLN A 597 -9.74 23.11 25.61
CA GLN A 597 -9.95 21.97 26.49
C GLN A 597 -9.15 20.72 26.07
N ILE A 598 -8.59 20.69 24.86
CA ILE A 598 -7.64 19.66 24.41
C ILE A 598 -6.38 19.68 25.30
N GLY A 599 -5.94 20.88 25.66
CA GLY A 599 -4.68 21.12 26.35
C GLY A 599 -3.50 21.07 25.36
N LEU A 600 -2.43 20.39 25.74
CA LEU A 600 -1.27 20.23 24.87
C LEU A 600 -1.48 19.11 23.85
N PHE A 601 -0.96 19.28 22.64
CA PHE A 601 -0.92 18.26 21.59
C PHE A 601 0.53 17.93 21.24
N LYS A 602 0.88 16.64 21.13
CA LYS A 602 2.22 16.19 20.75
C LYS A 602 2.16 15.01 19.80
N ILE A 603 2.82 15.11 18.64
CA ILE A 603 3.05 13.99 17.74
C ILE A 603 4.15 13.10 18.35
N VAL A 604 3.88 11.80 18.47
CA VAL A 604 4.81 10.82 19.04
C VAL A 604 5.46 9.95 17.97
N SER A 605 4.80 9.71 16.85
CA SER A 605 5.36 8.95 15.74
C SER A 605 4.72 9.32 14.39
N GLU A 606 5.49 9.17 13.34
CA GLU A 606 5.07 9.22 11.95
C GLU A 606 5.66 8.01 11.20
N GLY A 607 4.86 7.34 10.36
CA GLY A 607 5.35 6.16 9.65
C GLY A 607 4.45 5.72 8.51
N SER A 608 4.92 4.76 7.71
CA SER A 608 4.16 4.15 6.61
C SER A 608 3.31 2.99 7.12
N VAL A 609 2.05 2.93 6.68
CA VAL A 609 1.14 1.80 6.94
C VAL A 609 0.99 0.94 5.70
N ALA A 610 0.80 1.60 4.58
CA ALA A 610 0.67 0.98 3.27
C ALA A 610 1.23 1.92 2.20
N ALA A 611 1.33 1.46 0.98
CA ALA A 611 1.73 2.35 -0.12
C ALA A 611 0.73 3.51 -0.26
N GLY A 612 1.24 4.72 -0.21
CA GLY A 612 0.41 5.94 -0.30
C GLY A 612 -0.39 6.27 0.96
N VAL A 613 -0.20 5.54 2.08
CA VAL A 613 -0.85 5.81 3.36
C VAL A 613 0.19 5.99 4.45
N ARG A 614 0.16 7.13 5.08
CA ARG A 614 1.00 7.49 6.22
C ARG A 614 0.17 7.46 7.50
N ARG A 615 0.81 7.25 8.62
CA ARG A 615 0.23 7.22 9.97
C ARG A 615 0.91 8.22 10.86
N VAL A 616 0.13 9.04 11.54
CA VAL A 616 0.56 9.85 12.67
C VAL A 616 -0.10 9.32 13.94
N GLU A 617 0.69 9.10 14.99
CA GLU A 617 0.19 8.91 16.33
C GLU A 617 0.51 10.14 17.19
N ALA A 618 -0.46 10.56 17.98
CA ALA A 618 -0.32 11.73 18.83
C ALA A 618 -1.03 11.53 20.16
N VAL A 619 -0.65 12.34 21.12
CA VAL A 619 -1.19 12.38 22.49
C VAL A 619 -1.62 13.80 22.84
N THR A 620 -2.63 13.92 23.73
CA THR A 620 -3.18 15.22 24.13
C THR A 620 -3.21 15.41 25.64
N GLY A 621 -3.34 16.65 26.09
CA GLY A 621 -3.57 17.03 27.49
C GLY A 621 -2.57 16.41 28.44
N TRP A 622 -3.05 15.63 29.42
CA TRP A 622 -2.22 14.99 30.41
C TRP A 622 -1.26 13.95 29.83
N GLY A 623 -1.69 13.20 28.81
CA GLY A 623 -0.83 12.25 28.07
C GLY A 623 0.35 12.94 27.39
N ALA A 624 0.13 14.10 26.76
CA ALA A 624 1.18 14.89 26.16
C ALA A 624 2.18 15.42 27.20
N TYR A 625 1.66 15.90 28.36
CA TYR A 625 2.51 16.32 29.47
C TYR A 625 3.39 15.17 29.99
N GLN A 626 2.80 13.99 30.22
CA GLN A 626 3.55 12.81 30.66
C GLN A 626 4.63 12.37 29.66
N TYR A 627 4.30 12.37 28.39
CA TYR A 627 5.27 12.08 27.33
C TYR A 627 6.46 13.03 27.35
N MET A 628 6.22 14.35 27.44
CA MET A 628 7.28 15.34 27.51
C MET A 628 8.15 15.18 28.79
N ARG A 629 7.53 14.91 29.95
CA ARG A 629 8.25 14.62 31.17
C ARG A 629 9.16 13.40 31.07
N GLN A 630 8.67 12.35 30.43
CA GLN A 630 9.46 11.13 30.17
C GLN A 630 10.67 11.42 29.27
N GLN A 631 10.48 12.21 28.20
CA GLN A 631 11.59 12.62 27.34
C GLN A 631 12.62 13.47 28.11
N GLU A 632 12.16 14.40 28.94
CA GLU A 632 13.03 15.20 29.80
C GLU A 632 13.84 14.35 30.80
N GLU A 633 13.22 13.33 31.40
CA GLU A 633 13.89 12.39 32.30
C GLU A 633 14.96 11.57 31.61
N LEU A 634 14.68 11.06 30.37
CA LEU A 634 15.65 10.35 29.55
C LEU A 634 16.86 11.23 29.22
N LEU A 635 16.62 12.50 28.88
CA LEU A 635 17.70 13.44 28.60
C LEU A 635 18.53 13.73 29.84
N ARG A 636 17.89 13.88 31.01
CA ARG A 636 18.60 14.06 32.32
C ARG A 636 19.43 12.82 32.68
N GLU A 637 18.89 11.62 32.46
CA GLU A 637 19.63 10.38 32.70
C GLU A 637 20.86 10.30 31.77
N ALA A 638 20.70 10.59 30.49
CA ALA A 638 21.80 10.63 29.53
C ALA A 638 22.89 11.65 29.94
N ALA A 639 22.47 12.87 30.32
CA ALA A 639 23.37 13.91 30.84
C ALA A 639 24.11 13.44 32.09
N GLY A 640 23.41 12.79 33.00
CA GLY A 640 24.00 12.21 34.23
C GLY A 640 25.08 11.15 33.93
N ARG A 641 24.81 10.25 32.98
CA ARG A 641 25.77 9.21 32.56
C ARG A 641 27.00 9.87 31.86
N LEU A 642 26.78 10.92 31.07
CA LEU A 642 27.84 11.68 30.39
C LEU A 642 28.54 12.71 31.32
N ARG A 643 28.03 12.92 32.53
CA ARG A 643 28.51 13.94 33.50
C ARG A 643 28.61 15.33 32.88
N CYS A 644 27.55 15.77 32.22
CA CYS A 644 27.45 17.08 31.59
C CYS A 644 26.06 17.69 31.81
N ALA A 645 25.87 18.96 31.43
CA ALA A 645 24.53 19.55 31.39
C ALA A 645 23.73 18.94 30.22
N VAL A 646 22.38 18.99 30.27
CA VAL A 646 21.51 18.48 29.20
C VAL A 646 21.81 19.15 27.87
N SER A 647 22.08 20.46 27.85
CA SER A 647 22.48 21.22 26.65
C SER A 647 23.77 20.72 26.01
N ASP A 648 24.65 20.09 26.81
CA ASP A 648 26.00 19.71 26.40
C ASP A 648 26.10 18.24 25.95
N ILE A 649 24.97 17.49 25.94
CA ILE A 649 24.93 16.09 25.52
C ILE A 649 25.54 15.86 24.14
N PRO A 650 25.18 16.65 23.07
CA PRO A 650 25.77 16.47 21.75
C PRO A 650 27.29 16.59 21.78
N THR A 651 27.81 17.66 22.39
CA THR A 651 29.25 17.91 22.50
C THR A 651 29.97 16.83 23.31
N ALA A 652 29.34 16.32 24.38
CA ALA A 652 29.89 15.22 25.17
C ALA A 652 29.98 13.91 24.37
N ILE A 653 28.98 13.63 23.52
CA ILE A 653 29.00 12.47 22.60
C ILE A 653 30.11 12.62 21.57
N GLU A 654 30.25 13.79 20.93
CA GLU A 654 31.31 14.05 19.98
C GLU A 654 32.71 13.84 20.62
N ARG A 655 32.88 14.35 21.82
CA ARG A 655 34.13 14.15 22.59
C ARG A 655 34.43 12.69 22.88
N LEU A 656 33.40 11.90 23.28
CA LEU A 656 33.54 10.46 23.51
C LEU A 656 33.88 9.72 22.23
N GLN A 657 33.28 10.07 21.11
CA GLN A 657 33.59 9.48 19.82
C GLN A 657 35.03 9.77 19.39
N ALA A 658 35.48 11.02 19.55
CA ALA A 658 36.85 11.41 19.29
C ALA A 658 37.85 10.68 20.20
N GLN A 659 37.55 10.56 21.50
CA GLN A 659 38.38 9.82 22.45
C GLN A 659 38.45 8.33 22.11
N ARG A 660 37.35 7.72 21.72
CA ARG A 660 37.33 6.33 21.25
C ARG A 660 38.24 6.13 20.06
N GLN A 661 38.13 6.98 19.03
CA GLN A 661 38.97 6.90 17.84
C GLN A 661 40.46 7.07 18.17
N GLU A 662 40.80 8.00 19.04
CA GLU A 662 42.17 8.19 19.49
C GLU A 662 42.70 6.97 20.27
N LEU A 663 41.90 6.40 21.16
CA LEU A 663 42.26 5.20 21.90
C LEU A 663 42.43 3.99 20.97
N GLU A 664 41.54 3.81 19.98
CA GLU A 664 41.67 2.75 18.96
C GLU A 664 43.01 2.89 18.20
N LYS A 665 43.36 4.14 17.83
CA LYS A 665 44.64 4.45 17.18
C LYS A 665 45.84 4.14 18.09
N GLN A 666 45.77 4.52 19.37
CA GLN A 666 46.84 4.24 20.35
C GLN A 666 46.98 2.74 20.58
N VAL A 667 45.90 1.99 20.70
CA VAL A 667 45.92 0.54 20.82
C VAL A 667 46.59 -0.09 19.59
N GLN A 668 46.28 0.39 18.40
CA GLN A 668 46.90 -0.07 17.17
C GLN A 668 48.37 0.23 17.13
N GLN A 669 48.81 1.43 17.52
CA GLN A 669 50.21 1.82 17.61
C GLN A 669 50.99 0.99 18.65
N LEU A 670 50.39 0.74 19.80
CA LEU A 670 51.02 -0.09 20.85
C LEU A 670 51.18 -1.55 20.39
N ARG A 671 50.15 -2.11 19.70
CA ARG A 671 50.21 -3.44 19.10
C ARG A 671 51.33 -3.53 18.06
N ALA A 672 51.41 -2.52 17.16
CA ALA A 672 52.45 -2.46 16.17
C ALA A 672 53.86 -2.34 16.81
N GLY A 673 54.01 -1.49 17.83
CA GLY A 673 55.25 -1.32 18.57
C GLY A 673 55.71 -2.58 19.30
N THR A 674 54.77 -3.33 19.91
CA THR A 674 55.06 -4.60 20.57
C THR A 674 55.46 -5.68 19.57
N ALA A 675 54.72 -5.72 18.43
CA ALA A 675 55.04 -6.65 17.33
C ALA A 675 56.42 -6.39 16.71
N ALA A 676 56.75 -5.08 16.52
CA ALA A 676 58.09 -4.73 16.03
C ALA A 676 59.23 -5.11 16.97
N ARG A 677 59.02 -5.03 18.28
CA ARG A 677 60.03 -5.46 19.29
C ARG A 677 60.17 -6.96 19.39
N SER A 678 59.16 -7.73 19.12
CA SER A 678 59.15 -9.21 19.14
C SER A 678 59.77 -9.83 17.90
N LEU A 679 59.88 -9.05 16.78
CA LEU A 679 60.48 -9.48 15.54
C LEU A 679 61.96 -9.25 15.54
N GLN A 680 62.77 -10.32 15.55
CA GLN A 680 64.19 -10.22 15.25
C GLN A 680 64.35 -10.26 13.74
N PHE A 681 64.65 -9.10 13.14
CA PHE A 681 64.90 -8.96 11.68
C PHE A 681 66.29 -9.42 11.32
N GLU A 682 66.71 -10.64 11.69
CA GLU A 682 67.95 -11.23 11.25
C GLU A 682 67.71 -12.03 9.95
N PRO A 683 68.41 -11.66 8.84
CA PRO A 683 68.26 -12.41 7.62
C PRO A 683 68.91 -13.79 7.74
N ALA A 684 68.22 -14.81 7.26
CA ALA A 684 68.72 -16.14 7.08
C ALA A 684 68.90 -16.45 5.59
N GLU A 685 69.96 -17.15 5.23
CA GLU A 685 70.17 -17.56 3.85
C GLU A 685 69.23 -18.72 3.50
N MET A 686 68.36 -18.51 2.49
CA MET A 686 67.43 -19.49 1.97
C MET A 686 67.45 -19.47 0.45
N ALA A 687 67.78 -20.58 -0.18
CA ALA A 687 67.84 -20.73 -1.63
C ALA A 687 68.73 -19.63 -2.32
N GLY A 688 69.85 -19.22 -1.70
CA GLY A 688 70.77 -18.18 -2.22
C GLY A 688 70.22 -16.73 -2.13
N LEU A 689 69.20 -16.51 -1.24
CA LEU A 689 68.62 -15.21 -0.92
C LEU A 689 68.73 -14.93 0.58
N GLN A 690 68.89 -13.66 0.93
CA GLN A 690 68.81 -13.20 2.32
C GLN A 690 67.36 -12.92 2.70
N VAL A 691 66.73 -13.82 3.46
CA VAL A 691 65.33 -13.82 3.77
C VAL A 691 65.07 -13.49 5.23
N VAL A 692 64.23 -12.51 5.53
CA VAL A 692 63.71 -12.24 6.86
C VAL A 692 62.34 -12.89 7.00
N THR A 693 62.19 -13.72 8.02
CA THR A 693 60.89 -14.32 8.38
C THR A 693 60.52 -13.95 9.80
N GLY A 694 59.25 -13.81 10.03
CA GLY A 694 58.76 -13.51 11.39
C GLY A 694 57.28 -13.69 11.57
N ARG A 695 56.88 -13.79 12.84
CA ARG A 695 55.48 -13.85 13.23
C ARG A 695 55.17 -12.72 14.21
N ALA A 696 54.18 -11.90 13.89
CA ALA A 696 53.71 -10.76 14.67
C ALA A 696 52.21 -10.86 14.91
N ASP A 697 51.78 -11.54 15.95
CA ASP A 697 50.38 -11.80 16.23
C ASP A 697 49.63 -10.56 16.68
N GLY A 698 48.33 -10.52 16.36
CA GLY A 698 47.41 -9.45 16.74
C GLY A 698 47.53 -8.14 15.96
N VAL A 699 48.28 -8.12 14.85
CA VAL A 699 48.37 -6.97 13.96
C VAL A 699 47.60 -7.21 12.66
N ASP A 700 47.02 -6.12 12.12
CA ASP A 700 46.29 -6.11 10.86
C ASP A 700 47.24 -6.12 9.63
N ALA A 701 46.63 -6.27 8.45
CA ALA A 701 47.38 -6.36 7.20
C ALA A 701 48.22 -5.12 6.92
N GLN A 702 47.74 -3.93 7.27
CA GLN A 702 48.45 -2.67 7.03
C GLN A 702 49.64 -2.50 7.95
N THR A 703 49.50 -2.88 9.21
CA THR A 703 50.60 -2.90 10.18
C THR A 703 51.65 -3.95 9.80
N LEU A 704 51.23 -5.16 9.41
CA LEU A 704 52.16 -6.19 8.98
C LEU A 704 52.92 -5.82 7.72
N ALA A 705 52.26 -5.12 6.78
CA ALA A 705 52.93 -4.55 5.59
C ALA A 705 53.96 -3.48 5.95
N SER A 706 53.65 -2.59 6.89
CA SER A 706 54.58 -1.57 7.38
C SER A 706 55.83 -2.17 8.06
N LEU A 707 55.62 -3.24 8.82
CA LEU A 707 56.72 -3.99 9.43
C LEU A 707 57.60 -4.67 8.36
N ALA A 708 56.97 -5.20 7.30
CA ALA A 708 57.71 -5.77 6.17
C ALA A 708 58.50 -4.73 5.42
N ASP A 709 58.00 -3.52 5.28
CA ASP A 709 58.68 -2.37 4.69
C ASP A 709 59.91 -1.98 5.50
N GLN A 710 59.78 -1.88 6.83
CA GLN A 710 60.94 -1.58 7.72
C GLN A 710 61.99 -2.67 7.65
N ALA A 711 61.61 -3.97 7.65
CA ALA A 711 62.57 -5.02 7.49
C ALA A 711 63.31 -5.02 6.15
N ALA A 712 62.61 -4.69 5.07
CA ALA A 712 63.16 -4.64 3.72
C ALA A 712 64.11 -3.45 3.49
N GLN A 713 64.13 -2.42 4.35
CA GLN A 713 65.08 -1.29 4.24
C GLN A 713 66.52 -1.68 4.59
N LYS A 714 66.74 -2.79 5.29
CA LYS A 714 68.10 -3.28 5.54
C LYS A 714 68.77 -3.74 4.24
N ALA A 715 69.99 -3.25 4.01
CA ALA A 715 70.72 -3.49 2.75
C ALA A 715 70.94 -4.99 2.43
N SER A 716 71.10 -5.79 3.47
CA SER A 716 71.36 -7.23 3.39
C SER A 716 70.13 -8.14 3.19
N VAL A 717 68.92 -7.58 3.04
CA VAL A 717 67.68 -8.39 2.90
C VAL A 717 67.20 -8.38 1.46
N ASP A 718 66.97 -9.53 0.87
CA ASP A 718 66.40 -9.73 -0.47
C ASP A 718 64.87 -9.91 -0.44
N LEU A 719 64.36 -10.63 0.58
CA LEU A 719 62.96 -10.98 0.72
C LEU A 719 62.51 -10.90 2.19
N VAL A 720 61.37 -10.34 2.44
CA VAL A 720 60.71 -10.36 3.76
C VAL A 720 59.41 -11.13 3.67
N VAL A 721 59.20 -12.08 4.59
CA VAL A 721 57.91 -12.83 4.73
C VAL A 721 57.48 -12.78 6.18
N LEU A 722 56.43 -12.03 6.44
CA LEU A 722 55.86 -11.93 7.78
C LEU A 722 54.48 -12.55 7.85
N ALA A 723 54.14 -13.09 9.02
CA ALA A 723 52.83 -13.65 9.30
C ALA A 723 52.22 -13.09 10.58
N SER A 724 50.91 -13.02 10.63
CA SER A 724 50.15 -12.62 11.83
C SER A 724 48.98 -13.57 12.08
N ALA A 725 48.72 -13.84 13.35
CA ALA A 725 47.48 -14.47 13.80
C ALA A 725 46.53 -13.41 14.38
N THR A 726 45.36 -13.23 13.78
CA THR A 726 44.33 -12.32 14.26
C THR A 726 42.97 -13.00 14.21
N ASP A 727 42.25 -13.05 15.32
CA ASP A 727 40.93 -13.69 15.44
C ASP A 727 40.87 -15.11 14.87
N GLY A 728 41.91 -15.91 15.13
CA GLY A 728 42.01 -17.28 14.67
C GLY A 728 42.39 -17.47 13.20
N LYS A 729 42.51 -16.37 12.45
CA LYS A 729 42.89 -16.36 11.03
C LYS A 729 44.38 -16.06 10.84
N ALA A 730 44.98 -16.68 9.84
CA ALA A 730 46.36 -16.39 9.43
C ALA A 730 46.37 -15.26 8.40
N LEU A 731 47.37 -14.41 8.51
CA LEU A 731 47.67 -13.35 7.55
C LEU A 731 49.18 -13.49 7.16
N PHE A 732 49.45 -13.40 5.88
CA PHE A 732 50.80 -13.43 5.33
C PHE A 732 51.08 -12.19 4.49
N VAL A 733 52.23 -11.61 4.65
CA VAL A 733 52.74 -10.49 3.83
C VAL A 733 54.12 -10.87 3.33
N ALA A 734 54.37 -10.69 2.02
CA ALA A 734 55.69 -10.87 1.45
C ALA A 734 56.09 -9.59 0.68
N LYS A 735 57.34 -9.18 0.88
CA LYS A 735 57.96 -8.07 0.17
C LYS A 735 59.31 -8.47 -0.39
N ALA A 736 59.49 -8.46 -1.71
CA ALA A 736 60.69 -8.80 -2.41
C ALA A 736 61.39 -7.56 -3.00
N LYS A 737 62.68 -7.46 -2.89
CA LYS A 737 63.47 -6.45 -3.58
C LYS A 737 63.57 -6.71 -5.08
N PRO A 738 63.83 -5.69 -5.92
CA PRO A 738 64.02 -5.89 -7.35
C PRO A 738 65.09 -6.96 -7.71
N SER A 739 66.11 -7.07 -6.89
CA SER A 739 67.16 -8.10 -7.03
C SER A 739 66.62 -9.54 -6.88
N ALA A 740 65.73 -9.77 -5.94
CA ALA A 740 65.10 -11.06 -5.72
C ALA A 740 64.05 -11.37 -6.81
N VAL A 741 63.30 -10.36 -7.23
CA VAL A 741 62.34 -10.50 -8.34
C VAL A 741 63.06 -10.85 -9.64
N ALA A 742 64.20 -10.23 -9.91
CA ALA A 742 65.03 -10.56 -11.07
C ALA A 742 65.62 -11.99 -11.06
N LYS A 743 65.77 -12.56 -9.87
CA LYS A 743 66.17 -13.98 -9.69
C LYS A 743 65.00 -14.97 -9.80
N GLY A 744 63.75 -14.51 -10.01
CA GLY A 744 62.60 -15.38 -10.18
C GLY A 744 61.62 -15.41 -8.98
N VAL A 745 61.85 -14.64 -7.92
CA VAL A 745 60.94 -14.56 -6.78
C VAL A 745 59.67 -13.77 -7.17
N HIS A 746 58.51 -14.31 -6.88
CA HIS A 746 57.22 -13.67 -7.05
C HIS A 746 56.42 -13.68 -5.74
N ALA A 747 56.42 -12.54 -5.04
CA ALA A 747 55.77 -12.42 -3.72
C ALA A 747 54.31 -12.90 -3.74
N GLY A 748 53.53 -12.58 -4.81
CA GLY A 748 52.16 -13.01 -4.96
C GLY A 748 51.92 -14.49 -5.02
N ASN A 749 52.78 -15.22 -5.70
CA ASN A 749 52.74 -16.67 -5.76
C ASN A 749 53.16 -17.31 -4.42
N LEU A 750 54.17 -16.73 -3.79
CA LEU A 750 54.71 -17.20 -2.50
C LEU A 750 53.63 -17.12 -1.39
N VAL A 751 53.02 -15.97 -1.19
CA VAL A 751 51.97 -15.80 -0.15
C VAL A 751 50.73 -16.65 -0.44
N ARG A 752 50.42 -16.91 -1.73
CA ARG A 752 49.33 -17.80 -2.13
C ARG A 752 49.59 -19.25 -1.67
N GLU A 753 50.80 -19.75 -1.89
CA GLU A 753 51.14 -21.10 -1.44
C GLU A 753 51.20 -21.20 0.10
N LEU A 754 51.73 -20.18 0.77
CA LEU A 754 51.70 -20.13 2.26
C LEU A 754 50.25 -20.11 2.79
N ALA A 755 49.37 -19.31 2.15
CA ALA A 755 47.98 -19.23 2.57
C ALA A 755 47.18 -20.53 2.33
N LYS A 756 47.47 -21.27 1.26
CA LYS A 756 46.87 -22.60 1.00
C LYS A 756 47.12 -23.57 2.17
N ILE A 757 48.30 -23.56 2.77
CA ILE A 757 48.65 -24.40 3.93
C ILE A 757 47.72 -24.10 5.11
N SER A 758 47.29 -22.82 5.28
CA SER A 758 46.37 -22.38 6.33
C SER A 758 44.92 -22.33 5.85
N GLY A 759 44.58 -23.00 4.74
CA GLY A 759 43.20 -23.14 4.26
C GLY A 759 42.63 -21.84 3.66
N GLY A 760 43.47 -21.02 3.04
CA GLY A 760 43.08 -19.74 2.46
C GLY A 760 43.65 -19.48 1.09
N GLY A 761 43.74 -18.19 0.72
CA GLY A 761 44.24 -17.75 -0.56
C GLY A 761 44.56 -16.25 -0.58
N GLY A 762 45.07 -15.80 -1.69
CA GLY A 762 45.48 -14.42 -1.92
C GLY A 762 46.50 -14.33 -3.04
N GLY A 763 47.17 -13.18 -3.11
CA GLY A 763 48.16 -12.93 -4.14
C GLY A 763 48.58 -11.48 -4.16
N GLY A 764 49.21 -11.07 -5.21
CA GLY A 764 49.67 -9.71 -5.41
C GLY A 764 50.70 -9.61 -6.49
N ARG A 765 51.43 -8.51 -6.49
CA ARG A 765 52.48 -8.22 -7.42
C ARG A 765 53.76 -9.05 -7.10
N PRO A 766 54.73 -9.13 -8.05
CA PRO A 766 55.98 -9.80 -7.81
C PRO A 766 56.80 -9.21 -6.65
N ASP A 767 56.72 -7.88 -6.42
CA ASP A 767 57.44 -7.13 -5.41
C ASP A 767 56.77 -7.07 -4.05
N PHE A 768 55.37 -7.16 -4.02
CA PHE A 768 54.60 -7.06 -2.79
C PHE A 768 53.29 -7.84 -2.92
N ALA A 769 52.97 -8.60 -1.86
CA ALA A 769 51.71 -9.35 -1.82
C ALA A 769 51.22 -9.66 -0.40
N GLN A 770 49.88 -9.90 -0.29
CA GLN A 770 49.23 -10.29 0.93
C GLN A 770 48.31 -11.48 0.66
N ALA A 771 48.16 -12.37 1.67
CA ALA A 771 47.25 -13.47 1.59
C ALA A 771 46.71 -13.83 2.97
N GLY A 772 45.45 -14.30 3.04
CA GLY A 772 44.78 -14.70 4.26
C GLY A 772 44.56 -16.23 4.31
N GLY A 773 44.63 -16.82 5.53
CA GLY A 773 44.31 -18.20 5.81
C GLY A 773 43.24 -18.31 6.89
N ARG A 774 42.49 -19.41 6.90
CA ARG A 774 41.40 -19.64 7.88
C ARG A 774 41.88 -20.19 9.23
N ASP A 775 43.09 -20.72 9.28
CA ASP A 775 43.65 -21.42 10.43
C ASP A 775 45.02 -20.85 10.80
N ALA A 776 45.06 -20.00 11.84
CA ALA A 776 46.29 -19.40 12.36
C ALA A 776 47.25 -20.38 13.00
N SER A 777 46.81 -21.58 13.45
CA SER A 777 47.65 -22.58 14.06
C SER A 777 48.66 -23.19 13.07
N LYS A 778 48.38 -23.05 11.77
CA LYS A 778 49.25 -23.54 10.68
C LYS A 778 50.31 -22.54 10.19
N ILE A 779 50.37 -21.33 10.78
CA ILE A 779 51.41 -20.35 10.42
C ILE A 779 52.83 -20.93 10.60
N PRO A 780 53.20 -21.64 11.70
CA PRO A 780 54.53 -22.22 11.83
C PRO A 780 54.84 -23.20 10.72
N GLN A 781 53.89 -24.07 10.36
CA GLN A 781 54.03 -25.06 9.29
C GLN A 781 54.23 -24.37 7.93
N ALA A 782 53.46 -23.28 7.67
CA ALA A 782 53.59 -22.51 6.43
C ALA A 782 54.97 -21.86 6.33
N LEU A 783 55.45 -21.21 7.40
CA LEU A 783 56.81 -20.63 7.41
C LEU A 783 57.93 -21.67 7.29
N GLN A 784 57.77 -22.88 7.82
CA GLN A 784 58.74 -23.99 7.65
C GLN A 784 58.87 -24.47 6.20
N GLN A 785 57.79 -24.33 5.40
CA GLN A 785 57.79 -24.70 3.98
C GLN A 785 58.42 -23.63 3.08
N LEU A 786 58.71 -22.43 3.61
CA LEU A 786 59.23 -21.30 2.83
C LEU A 786 60.51 -21.61 2.05
N PRO A 787 61.57 -22.28 2.63
CA PRO A 787 62.76 -22.63 1.86
C PRO A 787 62.47 -23.49 0.64
N HIS A 788 61.66 -24.52 0.80
CA HIS A 788 61.28 -25.42 -0.28
C HIS A 788 60.46 -24.68 -1.39
N LEU A 789 59.52 -23.80 -0.99
CA LEU A 789 58.75 -22.99 -1.95
C LEU A 789 59.65 -22.04 -2.75
N LEU A 790 60.67 -21.45 -2.10
CA LEU A 790 61.67 -20.58 -2.79
C LEU A 790 62.55 -21.38 -3.76
N GLU A 791 63.02 -22.56 -3.38
CA GLU A 791 63.76 -23.46 -4.27
C GLU A 791 62.97 -23.83 -5.53
N GLN A 792 61.68 -24.18 -5.36
CA GLN A 792 60.80 -24.48 -6.50
C GLN A 792 60.56 -23.28 -7.43
N MET A 793 60.50 -22.07 -6.87
CA MET A 793 60.32 -20.82 -7.66
C MET A 793 61.56 -20.41 -8.43
N LEU A 794 62.75 -20.67 -7.86
CA LEU A 794 64.01 -20.28 -8.48
C LEU A 794 64.54 -21.31 -9.49
N GLN A 795 63.99 -22.54 -9.49
CA GLN A 795 64.31 -23.61 -10.49
C GLN A 795 63.40 -23.50 -11.74
N LYS A 796 62.39 -22.68 -11.71
CA LYS A 796 61.53 -22.38 -12.86
C LYS A 796 61.99 -21.10 -13.57
#